data_5d4335845580bbbba2c9dcafee863491
#
_entry.id   5d4335845580bbbba2c9dcafee863491
#
_cell.length_a   1.000
_cell.length_b   1.000
_cell.length_c   1.000
_cell.angle_alpha   90.00
_cell.angle_beta   90.00
_cell.angle_gamma   90.00
#
_symmetry.space_group_name_H-M   'P 1'
#
loop_
_entity.id
_entity.type
_entity.pdbx_description
1 polymer ?
#
loop_
_entity_poly.entity_id
_entity_poly.type
_entity_poly.pdbx_seq_one_letter_code
_entity_poly.pdbx_strand_id
1 'polypeptide(L)'
;MRKSLLTLSFGLLTALSATAQYRCGTDHMNNKERARNPFLVQAQSNYERLMREEMIEWRNNRDGEPEAVLVIPVVFHIIHLDGPENISDDQIYDQMEILNRDYNRLNADTIEVVNGFDTIVANVKLEFRLATKDFLGNCTNGIERIRSIETLVGDNGSKLNQWPRERYLNVWTVATMENGVAGYSQYPSSVIDGQSALADGIIIRHNYIGSTGTGSDFASRALTHEVGHYLDLAHPWGSTNEPEVECGDDGVSDTPVTEGHDDCLDLRDFSCSSTAISNLVYDFDGISAGSGGMTDPTTPPMILLGEEDFTRLQMSHFEASGVSINPNMDGKFAFTGWGEGATDGATSIADMTGSLNTSNYYEFTITPRPGSAMTLTELRFAAERAANGPRTFVVRSSINNFGNNLTAAVAPPNANLTVLTGTSANTFFFAGDTAIAVNGAKITLNSGYSALTSPVTFRIYAFNAEDAAGTFAIDNVELIGTYGVVENVQNFMDYSYCSHMFTNGQKERMRLALNAGISGRSTLWTESNRSLTGTDENPLVCAPIADFYPATKFACVDEFIEFLDNSTNGEVETYEWTFQDGSPSTSTQRNPSVSFTSEGRKTVTLTVTNAMGSTTKTIEQCVVIAPVWTETGGPLFQDNFDSPVNFHNHYVPANYDENISVWNQTNMAGFSNNTSAYLNAFAMSATNIDEGGYDIDELVTPSCNLDLVMGAEVSFKYAYATQSTDLEGITDLFQVFISNDCGQTWSGLPRVSLQGLDLVTAGSVSIPFFPSSSADWREESFTVPNTYLTEGFRMKFAFRAGEFPNNLFIDDINMSGTVEMNEQEADFFGAMLFPNPSDESTVLSYVDRGAGEVNISLTDLSGRLINSWTPRAAAPGAQRVTIDTHELANGAYLVSIHSTKHSRTLKLMVD
;
A
#
# COMPACT_ATOMS: atom_id res chain seq x y z
N MET A 1 -0.87 47.31 -24.09
CA MET A 1 -1.86 46.25 -23.88
C MET A 1 -1.19 44.92 -24.17
N ARG A 2 -0.38 44.45 -23.28
CA ARG A 2 0.21 43.10 -23.23
C ARG A 2 0.70 42.93 -21.80
N LYS A 3 -0.05 42.21 -20.97
CA LYS A 3 0.34 41.59 -19.71
C LYS A 3 -0.94 41.04 -19.07
N SER A 4 -1.17 39.77 -19.21
CA SER A 4 -2.03 38.93 -18.36
C SER A 4 -2.34 37.65 -19.11
N LEU A 5 -1.43 36.72 -19.09
CA LEU A 5 -1.67 35.28 -19.41
C LEU A 5 -0.39 34.50 -19.04
N LEU A 6 -0.12 34.42 -17.76
CA LEU A 6 0.90 33.46 -17.24
C LEU A 6 0.74 33.31 -15.73
N THR A 7 -0.40 32.78 -15.30
CA THR A 7 -0.59 32.27 -13.92
C THR A 7 -1.89 31.45 -13.88
N LEU A 8 -1.89 30.28 -14.53
CA LEU A 8 -2.90 29.24 -14.32
C LEU A 8 -2.41 27.88 -14.89
N SER A 9 -1.31 27.38 -14.38
CA SER A 9 -0.90 26.00 -14.67
C SER A 9 0.08 25.44 -13.62
N PHE A 10 -0.17 25.76 -12.33
CA PHE A 10 0.58 25.17 -11.21
C PHE A 10 -0.35 24.74 -10.05
N GLY A 11 -1.56 24.34 -10.36
CA GLY A 11 -2.56 24.00 -9.35
C GLY A 11 -3.37 22.76 -9.68
N LEU A 12 -2.76 21.71 -10.32
CA LEU A 12 -3.49 20.46 -10.55
C LEU A 12 -2.54 19.26 -10.66
N LEU A 13 -1.58 19.15 -9.72
CA LEU A 13 -0.72 17.98 -9.63
C LEU A 13 -0.45 17.60 -8.15
N THR A 14 -1.43 17.78 -7.27
CA THR A 14 -1.39 17.27 -5.90
C THR A 14 -2.78 16.82 -5.48
N ALA A 15 -3.29 15.77 -6.10
CA ALA A 15 -4.42 14.99 -5.57
C ALA A 15 -4.55 13.71 -6.38
N LEU A 16 -3.52 12.87 -6.34
CA LEU A 16 -3.61 11.44 -6.61
C LEU A 16 -2.60 10.76 -5.69
N SER A 17 -2.67 11.04 -4.40
CA SER A 17 -2.41 10.01 -3.41
C SER A 17 -3.64 9.10 -3.49
N ALA A 18 -3.57 8.09 -4.34
CA ALA A 18 -4.40 6.93 -4.16
C ALA A 18 -4.02 6.39 -2.77
N THR A 19 -4.82 6.66 -1.78
CA THR A 19 -4.84 5.92 -0.54
C THR A 19 -5.14 4.49 -0.98
N ALA A 20 -4.12 3.63 -0.95
CA ALA A 20 -4.33 2.20 -1.11
C ALA A 20 -5.10 1.76 0.13
N GLN A 21 -6.41 1.80 0.02
CA GLN A 21 -7.34 1.39 1.05
C GLN A 21 -7.09 -0.09 1.34
N TYR A 22 -6.75 -0.41 2.57
CA TYR A 22 -6.73 -1.79 3.05
C TYR A 22 -8.15 -2.34 2.91
N ARG A 23 -8.36 -3.36 2.10
CA ARG A 23 -9.65 -4.03 1.95
C ARG A 23 -9.51 -5.50 2.31
N CYS A 24 -10.19 -5.91 3.36
CA CYS A 24 -10.38 -7.32 3.69
C CYS A 24 -11.47 -7.92 2.79
N GLY A 25 -11.25 -9.13 2.30
CA GLY A 25 -12.22 -9.86 1.46
C GLY A 25 -13.11 -10.84 2.24
N THR A 26 -12.94 -10.95 3.56
CA THR A 26 -13.52 -12.02 4.37
C THR A 26 -15.04 -12.11 4.25
N ASP A 27 -15.78 -11.02 4.47
CA ASP A 27 -17.26 -11.07 4.39
C ASP A 27 -17.75 -11.31 2.96
N HIS A 28 -17.07 -10.72 1.96
CA HIS A 28 -17.41 -10.97 0.55
C HIS A 28 -17.28 -12.46 0.20
N MET A 29 -16.14 -13.07 0.54
CA MET A 29 -15.89 -14.49 0.23
C MET A 29 -16.80 -15.42 1.02
N ASN A 30 -17.05 -15.14 2.31
CA ASN A 30 -17.99 -15.93 3.10
C ASN A 30 -19.42 -15.82 2.57
N ASN A 31 -19.85 -14.65 2.11
CA ASN A 31 -21.16 -14.46 1.46
C ASN A 31 -21.26 -15.22 0.13
N LYS A 32 -20.19 -15.21 -0.67
CA LYS A 32 -20.11 -15.98 -1.93
C LYS A 32 -20.24 -17.50 -1.66
N GLU A 33 -19.55 -18.02 -0.64
CA GLU A 33 -19.65 -19.41 -0.23
C GLU A 33 -21.05 -19.77 0.33
N ARG A 34 -21.66 -18.90 1.13
CA ARG A 34 -23.06 -19.11 1.60
C ARG A 34 -24.07 -19.14 0.47
N ALA A 35 -23.86 -18.30 -0.56
CA ALA A 35 -24.73 -18.30 -1.73
C ALA A 35 -24.61 -19.62 -2.53
N ARG A 36 -23.41 -20.21 -2.59
CA ARG A 36 -23.14 -21.51 -3.23
C ARG A 36 -23.64 -22.69 -2.38
N ASN A 37 -23.55 -22.58 -1.06
CA ASN A 37 -23.92 -23.63 -0.12
C ASN A 37 -24.84 -23.13 1.00
N PRO A 38 -26.18 -23.16 0.81
CA PRO A 38 -27.14 -22.69 1.81
C PRO A 38 -27.08 -23.44 3.17
N PHE A 39 -26.45 -24.60 3.23
CA PHE A 39 -26.25 -25.34 4.49
C PHE A 39 -25.37 -24.53 5.46
N LEU A 40 -24.42 -23.77 4.96
CA LEU A 40 -23.52 -22.93 5.78
C LEU A 40 -24.28 -21.84 6.55
N VAL A 41 -25.41 -21.34 6.04
CA VAL A 41 -26.24 -20.35 6.73
C VAL A 41 -26.83 -20.94 8.04
N GLN A 42 -27.33 -22.15 7.98
CA GLN A 42 -27.86 -22.83 9.16
C GLN A 42 -26.73 -23.25 10.13
N ALA A 43 -25.62 -23.70 9.59
CA ALA A 43 -24.42 -24.05 10.36
C ALA A 43 -23.89 -22.87 11.14
N GLN A 44 -23.80 -21.70 10.52
CA GLN A 44 -23.39 -20.46 11.17
C GLN A 44 -24.36 -20.07 12.31
N SER A 45 -25.67 -20.08 12.06
CA SER A 45 -26.66 -19.74 13.08
C SER A 45 -26.55 -20.67 14.31
N ASN A 46 -26.29 -21.96 14.09
CA ASN A 46 -26.05 -22.92 15.16
C ASN A 46 -24.73 -22.63 15.90
N TYR A 47 -23.66 -22.28 15.17
CA TYR A 47 -22.38 -21.94 15.72
C TYR A 47 -22.47 -20.70 16.63
N GLU A 48 -23.11 -19.62 16.17
CA GLU A 48 -23.31 -18.39 16.93
C GLU A 48 -24.10 -18.63 18.24
N ARG A 49 -25.08 -19.49 18.19
CA ARG A 49 -25.82 -19.89 19.40
C ARG A 49 -24.90 -20.64 20.37
N LEU A 50 -24.14 -21.59 19.90
CA LEU A 50 -23.18 -22.37 20.69
C LEU A 50 -22.12 -21.45 21.34
N MET A 51 -21.53 -20.54 20.56
CA MET A 51 -20.52 -19.60 21.05
C MET A 51 -21.10 -18.69 22.15
N ARG A 52 -22.35 -18.25 22.04
CA ARG A 52 -23.02 -17.48 23.10
C ARG A 52 -23.24 -18.30 24.37
N GLU A 53 -23.66 -19.53 24.24
CA GLU A 53 -23.89 -20.44 25.37
C GLU A 53 -22.56 -20.74 26.09
N GLU A 54 -21.52 -21.08 25.37
CA GLU A 54 -20.18 -21.37 25.90
C GLU A 54 -19.52 -20.12 26.51
N MET A 55 -19.76 -18.91 25.97
CA MET A 55 -19.25 -17.67 26.54
C MET A 55 -19.81 -17.41 27.94
N ILE A 56 -21.11 -17.65 28.12
CA ILE A 56 -21.77 -17.52 29.44
C ILE A 56 -21.19 -18.54 30.42
N GLU A 57 -21.01 -19.79 30.00
CA GLU A 57 -20.43 -20.83 30.82
C GLU A 57 -18.96 -20.55 31.17
N TRP A 58 -18.17 -20.11 30.21
CA TRP A 58 -16.78 -19.75 30.40
C TRP A 58 -16.59 -18.58 31.39
N ARG A 59 -17.43 -17.53 31.29
CA ARG A 59 -17.43 -16.41 32.23
C ARG A 59 -17.78 -16.84 33.66
N ASN A 60 -18.74 -17.78 33.82
CA ASN A 60 -19.19 -18.26 35.11
C ASN A 60 -18.18 -19.20 35.80
N ASN A 61 -17.36 -19.89 35.04
CA ASN A 61 -16.40 -20.90 35.55
C ASN A 61 -14.97 -20.36 35.75
N ARG A 62 -14.72 -19.07 35.46
CA ARG A 62 -13.41 -18.47 35.56
C ARG A 62 -13.12 -17.93 36.95
N ASP A 63 -12.76 -18.78 37.91
CA ASP A 63 -12.26 -18.41 39.22
C ASP A 63 -10.72 -18.23 39.19
N GLY A 64 -10.22 -17.00 38.80
CA GLY A 64 -8.92 -16.46 39.24
C GLY A 64 -7.63 -17.17 38.79
N GLU A 65 -7.70 -18.24 38.03
CA GLU A 65 -6.51 -18.94 37.54
C GLU A 65 -5.78 -18.12 36.46
N PRO A 66 -4.43 -18.05 36.52
CA PRO A 66 -3.67 -17.33 35.51
C PRO A 66 -3.88 -17.98 34.12
N GLU A 67 -4.29 -17.16 33.17
CA GLU A 67 -4.57 -17.54 31.81
C GLU A 67 -3.26 -17.97 31.10
N ALA A 68 -3.22 -19.22 30.64
CA ALA A 68 -2.07 -19.76 29.92
C ALA A 68 -1.91 -19.13 28.54
N VAL A 69 -0.67 -18.96 28.08
CA VAL A 69 -0.34 -18.65 26.69
C VAL A 69 -0.64 -19.87 25.83
N LEU A 70 -1.41 -19.70 24.76
CA LEU A 70 -1.70 -20.75 23.79
C LEU A 70 -0.77 -20.59 22.59
N VAL A 71 -0.01 -21.62 22.26
CA VAL A 71 0.92 -21.62 21.12
C VAL A 71 0.19 -22.18 19.90
N ILE A 72 0.20 -21.42 18.82
CA ILE A 72 -0.45 -21.77 17.54
C ILE A 72 0.65 -22.07 16.51
N PRO A 73 0.75 -23.30 16.01
CA PRO A 73 1.67 -23.65 14.92
C PRO A 73 1.23 -23.00 13.61
N VAL A 74 2.15 -22.33 12.93
CA VAL A 74 1.90 -21.62 11.66
C VAL A 74 2.74 -22.23 10.55
N VAL A 75 2.19 -22.31 9.36
CA VAL A 75 2.90 -22.61 8.11
C VAL A 75 2.55 -21.55 7.06
N PHE A 76 3.56 -21.03 6.37
CA PHE A 76 3.42 -20.15 5.22
C PHE A 76 3.59 -20.96 3.94
N HIS A 77 2.69 -20.72 2.97
CA HIS A 77 2.75 -21.26 1.61
C HIS A 77 2.95 -20.06 0.68
N ILE A 78 4.15 -19.89 0.15
CA ILE A 78 4.50 -18.80 -0.74
C ILE A 78 4.24 -19.23 -2.17
N ILE A 79 3.16 -18.72 -2.77
CA ILE A 79 2.81 -19.03 -4.16
C ILE A 79 3.44 -17.96 -5.06
N HIS A 80 4.31 -18.36 -6.00
CA HIS A 80 5.14 -17.42 -6.75
C HIS A 80 5.43 -17.89 -8.18
N LEU A 81 5.86 -16.93 -9.01
CA LEU A 81 6.44 -17.14 -10.35
C LEU A 81 7.87 -16.60 -10.43
N ASP A 82 8.61 -16.68 -9.32
CA ASP A 82 9.97 -16.14 -9.16
C ASP A 82 10.06 -14.61 -9.25
N GLY A 83 8.95 -13.90 -9.00
CA GLY A 83 8.86 -12.46 -8.92
C GLY A 83 9.00 -11.93 -7.48
N PRO A 84 8.68 -10.65 -7.24
CA PRO A 84 8.76 -10.03 -5.91
C PRO A 84 7.80 -10.67 -4.89
N GLU A 85 6.81 -11.43 -5.33
CA GLU A 85 5.88 -12.19 -4.48
C GLU A 85 6.56 -13.40 -3.81
N ASN A 86 7.73 -13.82 -4.29
CA ASN A 86 8.57 -14.82 -3.62
C ASN A 86 9.34 -14.18 -2.47
N ILE A 87 8.61 -13.77 -1.44
CA ILE A 87 9.14 -13.01 -0.31
C ILE A 87 10.16 -13.81 0.49
N SER A 88 11.13 -13.13 1.09
CA SER A 88 12.20 -13.77 1.87
C SER A 88 11.70 -14.34 3.19
N ASP A 89 12.43 -15.30 3.74
CA ASP A 89 12.18 -15.82 5.08
C ASP A 89 12.30 -14.72 6.14
N ASP A 90 13.23 -13.76 5.96
CA ASP A 90 13.38 -12.61 6.87
C ASP A 90 12.10 -11.76 6.94
N GLN A 91 11.41 -11.57 5.81
CA GLN A 91 10.12 -10.86 5.77
C GLN A 91 9.02 -11.62 6.52
N ILE A 92 9.05 -12.96 6.46
CA ILE A 92 8.10 -13.81 7.20
C ILE A 92 8.43 -13.79 8.70
N TYR A 93 9.71 -13.83 9.09
CA TYR A 93 10.11 -13.72 10.50
C TYR A 93 9.70 -12.36 11.10
N ASP A 94 9.90 -11.26 10.36
CA ASP A 94 9.41 -9.94 10.74
C ASP A 94 7.88 -9.92 10.95
N GLN A 95 7.12 -10.57 10.06
CA GLN A 95 5.66 -10.71 10.23
C GLN A 95 5.29 -11.53 11.47
N MET A 96 6.03 -12.58 11.78
CA MET A 96 5.79 -13.37 12.99
C MET A 96 6.05 -12.56 14.27
N GLU A 97 7.06 -11.68 14.27
CA GLU A 97 7.30 -10.75 15.37
C GLU A 97 6.15 -9.75 15.54
N ILE A 98 5.66 -9.17 14.43
CA ILE A 98 4.52 -8.24 14.41
C ILE A 98 3.29 -8.93 15.00
N LEU A 99 2.95 -10.10 14.52
CA LEU A 99 1.80 -10.88 14.97
C LEU A 99 1.87 -11.18 16.48
N ASN A 100 3.01 -11.66 16.96
CA ASN A 100 3.23 -11.95 18.37
C ASN A 100 3.20 -10.68 19.25
N ARG A 101 3.74 -9.59 18.76
CA ARG A 101 3.71 -8.28 19.42
C ARG A 101 2.27 -7.78 19.60
N ASP A 102 1.46 -7.80 18.55
CA ASP A 102 0.09 -7.27 18.55
C ASP A 102 -0.84 -8.12 19.41
N TYR A 103 -0.79 -9.46 19.32
CA TYR A 103 -1.61 -10.37 20.14
C TYR A 103 -1.22 -10.43 21.62
N ASN A 104 -0.05 -9.94 21.97
CA ASN A 104 0.43 -9.91 23.37
C ASN A 104 0.50 -8.50 23.96
N ARG A 105 -0.09 -7.49 23.28
CA ARG A 105 -0.08 -6.09 23.75
C ARG A 105 1.36 -5.60 24.01
N LEU A 106 2.29 -5.92 23.14
CA LEU A 106 3.68 -5.49 23.19
C LEU A 106 3.99 -4.37 22.20
N ASN A 107 3.03 -3.98 21.37
CA ASN A 107 3.12 -2.87 20.45
C ASN A 107 3.20 -1.55 21.22
N ALA A 108 4.19 -0.72 20.89
CA ALA A 108 4.50 0.53 21.60
C ALA A 108 3.37 1.57 21.48
N ASP A 109 2.62 1.54 20.42
CA ASP A 109 1.53 2.45 20.09
C ASP A 109 0.23 2.20 20.89
N THR A 110 0.16 1.15 21.72
CA THR A 110 -0.94 1.01 22.71
C THR A 110 -1.10 2.20 23.65
N ILE A 111 -0.06 3.02 23.82
CA ILE A 111 -0.14 4.25 24.64
C ILE A 111 -0.94 5.36 23.93
N GLU A 112 -1.20 5.23 22.64
CA GLU A 112 -1.96 6.17 21.80
C GLU A 112 -3.46 5.86 21.78
N VAL A 113 -3.88 4.78 22.44
CA VAL A 113 -5.29 4.40 22.52
C VAL A 113 -6.10 5.49 23.20
N VAL A 114 -7.19 5.89 22.56
CA VAL A 114 -8.07 6.96 23.04
C VAL A 114 -8.62 6.62 24.43
N ASN A 115 -8.65 7.64 25.29
CA ASN A 115 -9.17 7.52 26.65
C ASN A 115 -10.59 6.93 26.66
N GLY A 116 -10.78 5.91 27.49
CA GLY A 116 -12.00 5.11 27.55
C GLY A 116 -11.83 3.70 26.99
N PHE A 117 -10.98 3.52 25.99
CA PHE A 117 -10.59 2.20 25.50
C PHE A 117 -9.29 1.67 26.13
N ASP A 118 -8.46 2.51 26.71
CA ASP A 118 -7.20 2.17 27.40
C ASP A 118 -7.38 1.11 28.50
N THR A 119 -8.57 1.07 29.11
CA THR A 119 -8.91 0.12 30.19
C THR A 119 -9.36 -1.25 29.68
N ILE A 120 -9.73 -1.35 28.43
CA ILE A 120 -10.25 -2.59 27.80
C ILE A 120 -9.29 -3.22 26.83
N VAL A 121 -8.11 -2.60 26.59
CA VAL A 121 -7.06 -3.16 25.73
C VAL A 121 -6.61 -4.53 26.22
N ALA A 122 -6.79 -5.54 25.39
CA ALA A 122 -6.49 -6.92 25.74
C ALA A 122 -5.03 -7.32 25.49
N ASN A 123 -4.50 -8.16 26.35
CA ASN A 123 -3.44 -9.11 26.01
C ASN A 123 -4.12 -10.45 25.72
N VAL A 124 -4.14 -10.88 24.46
CA VAL A 124 -4.86 -12.09 24.02
C VAL A 124 -4.17 -13.36 24.53
N LYS A 125 -2.85 -13.28 24.78
CA LYS A 125 -1.98 -14.39 25.22
C LYS A 125 -1.98 -15.55 24.21
N LEU A 126 -1.79 -15.21 22.94
CA LEU A 126 -1.50 -16.15 21.88
C LEU A 126 -0.05 -15.97 21.45
N GLU A 127 0.63 -17.06 21.22
CA GLU A 127 1.96 -17.10 20.64
C GLU A 127 1.91 -17.89 19.35
N PHE A 128 2.36 -17.28 18.27
CA PHE A 128 2.43 -17.92 16.95
C PHE A 128 3.85 -18.36 16.71
N ARG A 129 4.03 -19.65 16.38
CA ARG A 129 5.35 -20.24 16.08
C ARG A 129 5.32 -20.93 14.73
N LEU A 130 6.33 -20.66 13.90
CA LEU A 130 6.51 -21.46 12.68
C LEU A 130 6.75 -22.93 13.06
N ALA A 131 6.11 -23.82 12.31
CA ALA A 131 6.26 -25.25 12.50
C ALA A 131 7.71 -25.69 12.17
N THR A 132 8.30 -26.58 12.98
CA THR A 132 9.60 -27.18 12.67
C THR A 132 9.49 -28.65 12.26
N LYS A 133 8.25 -29.17 12.18
CA LYS A 133 7.92 -30.46 11.58
C LYS A 133 6.73 -30.29 10.64
N ASP A 134 6.83 -30.90 9.46
CA ASP A 134 5.70 -31.02 8.55
C ASP A 134 4.69 -32.08 9.06
N PHE A 135 3.61 -32.28 8.32
CA PHE A 135 2.55 -33.23 8.70
C PHE A 135 2.97 -34.69 8.60
N LEU A 136 4.10 -35.01 7.96
CA LEU A 136 4.74 -36.33 7.92
C LEU A 136 5.79 -36.50 9.02
N GLY A 137 6.13 -35.45 9.75
CA GLY A 137 7.14 -35.44 10.80
C GLY A 137 8.56 -35.13 10.31
N ASN A 138 8.73 -34.73 9.05
CA ASN A 138 10.00 -34.26 8.52
C ASN A 138 10.33 -32.87 9.06
N CYS A 139 11.63 -32.59 9.11
CA CYS A 139 12.10 -31.27 9.53
C CYS A 139 11.76 -30.19 8.50
N THR A 140 11.27 -29.02 8.97
CA THR A 140 10.90 -27.85 8.17
C THR A 140 11.16 -26.56 8.95
N ASN A 141 11.25 -25.41 8.28
CA ASN A 141 11.21 -24.09 8.90
C ASN A 141 9.78 -23.47 8.91
N GLY A 142 8.77 -24.25 8.50
CA GLY A 142 7.38 -23.78 8.43
C GLY A 142 7.08 -22.84 7.26
N ILE A 143 7.94 -22.83 6.24
CA ILE A 143 7.78 -22.01 5.02
C ILE A 143 7.91 -22.94 3.82
N GLU A 144 6.84 -23.02 3.03
CA GLU A 144 6.78 -23.79 1.80
C GLU A 144 6.68 -22.84 0.60
N ARG A 145 7.48 -23.09 -0.43
CA ARG A 145 7.48 -22.27 -1.67
C ARG A 145 6.94 -23.10 -2.80
N ILE A 146 5.89 -22.56 -3.45
CA ILE A 146 5.15 -23.27 -4.50
C ILE A 146 5.12 -22.39 -5.75
N ARG A 147 5.83 -22.84 -6.79
CA ARG A 147 5.83 -22.15 -8.07
C ARG A 147 4.54 -22.49 -8.81
N SER A 148 3.63 -21.52 -8.94
CA SER A 148 2.34 -21.69 -9.62
C SER A 148 1.78 -20.37 -10.13
N ILE A 149 1.09 -20.44 -11.27
CA ILE A 149 0.31 -19.34 -11.85
C ILE A 149 -0.81 -18.85 -10.90
N GLU A 150 -1.24 -19.68 -9.98
CA GLU A 150 -2.27 -19.38 -8.99
C GLU A 150 -1.93 -18.15 -8.13
N THR A 151 -0.66 -17.74 -8.10
CA THR A 151 -0.25 -16.48 -7.46
C THR A 151 -0.91 -15.23 -8.08
N LEU A 152 -1.34 -15.31 -9.34
CA LEU A 152 -2.02 -14.22 -10.06
C LEU A 152 -3.55 -14.24 -9.89
N VAL A 153 -4.10 -15.31 -9.33
CA VAL A 153 -5.55 -15.49 -9.09
C VAL A 153 -5.95 -15.02 -7.71
N GLY A 154 -5.34 -15.58 -6.65
CA GLY A 154 -5.50 -15.14 -5.27
C GLY A 154 -6.88 -15.42 -4.67
N ASP A 155 -7.47 -16.55 -4.97
CA ASP A 155 -8.74 -17.03 -4.40
C ASP A 155 -8.58 -18.36 -3.63
N ASN A 156 -9.68 -19.08 -3.37
CA ASN A 156 -9.62 -20.37 -2.69
C ASN A 156 -8.89 -21.46 -3.51
N GLY A 157 -8.85 -21.34 -4.84
CA GLY A 157 -8.07 -22.22 -5.72
C GLY A 157 -6.56 -22.05 -5.54
N SER A 158 -6.13 -20.86 -5.14
CA SER A 158 -4.72 -20.55 -4.86
C SER A 158 -4.21 -21.11 -3.52
N LYS A 159 -5.09 -21.69 -2.69
CA LYS A 159 -4.72 -22.32 -1.41
C LYS A 159 -4.14 -23.74 -1.63
N LEU A 160 -3.02 -23.79 -2.34
CA LEU A 160 -2.34 -25.03 -2.71
C LEU A 160 -1.69 -25.70 -1.49
N ASN A 161 -1.57 -27.03 -1.53
CA ASN A 161 -0.85 -27.85 -0.52
C ASN A 161 -1.25 -27.61 0.93
N GLN A 162 -2.56 -27.40 1.22
CA GLN A 162 -3.03 -27.20 2.58
C GLN A 162 -2.51 -28.28 3.55
N TRP A 163 -1.79 -27.88 4.61
CA TRP A 163 -1.44 -28.77 5.70
C TRP A 163 -2.64 -28.99 6.63
N PRO A 164 -2.69 -30.11 7.38
CA PRO A 164 -3.84 -30.43 8.23
C PRO A 164 -4.24 -29.27 9.14
N ARG A 165 -5.40 -28.68 8.89
CA ARG A 165 -5.90 -27.47 9.55
C ARG A 165 -6.13 -27.63 11.07
N GLU A 166 -6.26 -28.86 11.54
CA GLU A 166 -6.34 -29.21 12.96
C GLU A 166 -4.98 -29.19 13.66
N ARG A 167 -3.88 -29.02 12.88
CA ARG A 167 -2.51 -28.96 13.38
C ARG A 167 -1.83 -27.63 13.13
N TYR A 168 -2.20 -26.94 12.03
CA TYR A 168 -1.49 -25.76 11.56
C TYR A 168 -2.47 -24.66 11.16
N LEU A 169 -2.16 -23.43 11.51
CA LEU A 169 -2.70 -22.26 10.83
C LEU A 169 -1.96 -22.14 9.49
N ASN A 170 -2.67 -22.34 8.39
CA ASN A 170 -2.15 -22.19 7.04
C ASN A 170 -2.30 -20.74 6.58
N VAL A 171 -1.22 -20.15 6.08
CA VAL A 171 -1.18 -18.79 5.53
C VAL A 171 -0.60 -18.84 4.13
N TRP A 172 -1.37 -18.49 3.10
CA TRP A 172 -0.90 -18.42 1.71
C TRP A 172 -0.58 -16.98 1.34
N THR A 173 0.54 -16.77 0.64
CA THR A 173 0.88 -15.47 0.06
C THR A 173 0.83 -15.54 -1.46
N VAL A 174 0.33 -14.48 -2.10
CA VAL A 174 0.11 -14.39 -3.55
C VAL A 174 0.52 -13.00 -4.09
N ALA A 175 0.75 -12.91 -5.40
CA ALA A 175 1.07 -11.65 -6.08
C ALA A 175 -0.12 -10.70 -6.14
N THR A 176 -1.30 -11.22 -6.51
CA THR A 176 -2.51 -10.42 -6.74
C THR A 176 -3.73 -11.07 -6.12
N MET A 177 -4.74 -10.27 -5.87
CA MET A 177 -6.07 -10.70 -5.45
C MET A 177 -7.13 -9.85 -6.13
N GLU A 178 -8.36 -10.34 -6.23
CA GLU A 178 -9.48 -9.66 -6.90
C GLU A 178 -9.73 -8.26 -6.29
N ASN A 179 -9.96 -7.26 -7.13
CA ASN A 179 -10.41 -5.91 -6.77
C ASN A 179 -9.58 -5.17 -5.70
N GLY A 180 -8.26 -5.46 -5.61
CA GLY A 180 -7.38 -4.77 -4.66
C GLY A 180 -7.55 -5.21 -3.21
N VAL A 181 -8.20 -6.34 -2.95
CA VAL A 181 -8.28 -7.00 -1.64
C VAL A 181 -6.86 -7.30 -1.14
N ALA A 182 -6.59 -7.02 0.13
CA ALA A 182 -5.30 -7.27 0.77
C ALA A 182 -5.16 -8.74 1.19
N GLY A 183 -6.22 -9.30 1.74
CA GLY A 183 -6.31 -10.68 2.22
C GLY A 183 -7.73 -11.04 2.61
N TYR A 184 -7.93 -12.30 2.90
CA TYR A 184 -9.14 -12.78 3.58
C TYR A 184 -8.90 -14.08 4.34
N SER A 185 -9.76 -14.29 5.32
CA SER A 185 -9.86 -15.51 6.10
C SER A 185 -11.24 -16.16 5.94
N GLN A 186 -11.35 -17.41 6.33
CA GLN A 186 -12.64 -18.07 6.48
C GLN A 186 -13.02 -18.12 7.97
N TYR A 187 -14.26 -17.72 8.29
CA TYR A 187 -14.78 -17.91 9.66
C TYR A 187 -14.84 -19.40 10.02
N PRO A 188 -14.62 -19.76 11.28
CA PRO A 188 -14.77 -21.17 11.72
C PRO A 188 -16.11 -21.78 11.33
N SER A 189 -17.18 -20.97 11.34
CA SER A 189 -18.52 -21.38 10.92
C SER A 189 -18.68 -21.66 9.42
N SER A 190 -17.79 -21.15 8.58
CA SER A 190 -17.85 -21.29 7.11
C SER A 190 -17.10 -22.51 6.58
N VAL A 191 -16.27 -23.16 7.42
CA VAL A 191 -15.40 -24.28 7.03
C VAL A 191 -15.71 -25.58 7.80
N ILE A 192 -16.98 -25.82 8.07
CA ILE A 192 -17.43 -26.92 8.90
C ILE A 192 -17.48 -28.26 8.15
N ASP A 193 -17.90 -28.27 6.89
CA ASP A 193 -18.02 -29.47 6.09
C ASP A 193 -16.70 -29.88 5.41
N GLY A 194 -16.65 -31.09 4.85
CA GLY A 194 -15.43 -31.66 4.27
C GLY A 194 -14.95 -30.94 3.01
N GLN A 195 -15.83 -30.25 2.28
CA GLN A 195 -15.46 -29.51 1.07
C GLN A 195 -15.03 -28.09 1.42
N SER A 196 -15.79 -27.39 2.26
CA SER A 196 -15.43 -26.04 2.72
C SER A 196 -14.15 -26.04 3.57
N ALA A 197 -13.81 -27.17 4.20
CA ALA A 197 -12.57 -27.35 4.95
C ALA A 197 -11.29 -27.09 4.13
N LEU A 198 -11.33 -27.32 2.81
CA LEU A 198 -10.21 -27.07 1.91
C LEU A 198 -9.91 -25.55 1.73
N ALA A 199 -10.89 -24.72 2.02
CA ALA A 199 -10.73 -23.26 1.98
C ALA A 199 -10.25 -22.67 3.33
N ASP A 200 -10.07 -23.50 4.37
CA ASP A 200 -9.71 -23.01 5.71
C ASP A 200 -8.28 -22.48 5.77
N GLY A 201 -8.11 -21.35 6.45
CA GLY A 201 -6.85 -20.61 6.56
C GLY A 201 -6.93 -19.24 5.90
N ILE A 202 -5.79 -18.55 5.86
CA ILE A 202 -5.66 -17.16 5.44
C ILE A 202 -4.94 -17.09 4.10
N ILE A 203 -5.45 -16.31 3.14
CA ILE A 203 -4.73 -15.94 1.93
C ILE A 203 -4.57 -14.43 1.89
N ILE A 204 -3.36 -13.96 1.56
CA ILE A 204 -2.98 -12.55 1.67
C ILE A 204 -1.96 -12.18 0.60
N ARG A 205 -1.99 -10.97 0.11
CA ARG A 205 -0.99 -10.48 -0.85
C ARG A 205 0.37 -10.33 -0.18
N HIS A 206 1.42 -10.69 -0.88
CA HIS A 206 2.81 -10.67 -0.41
C HIS A 206 3.27 -9.32 0.17
N ASN A 207 2.76 -8.21 -0.38
CA ASN A 207 3.11 -6.85 0.05
C ASN A 207 2.31 -6.36 1.27
N TYR A 208 1.51 -7.23 1.89
CA TYR A 208 0.84 -7.05 3.18
C TYR A 208 1.41 -7.97 4.27
N ILE A 209 2.56 -8.58 4.01
CA ILE A 209 3.31 -9.40 4.95
C ILE A 209 4.55 -8.63 5.41
N GLY A 210 4.71 -8.45 6.70
CA GLY A 210 5.86 -7.81 7.32
C GLY A 210 5.97 -6.31 7.06
N SER A 211 6.97 -5.70 7.67
CA SER A 211 7.32 -4.28 7.50
C SER A 211 8.55 -4.08 6.59
N THR A 212 9.18 -5.17 6.16
CA THR A 212 10.40 -5.20 5.34
C THR A 212 10.15 -5.82 3.97
N GLY A 213 11.14 -5.81 3.09
CA GLY A 213 11.05 -6.41 1.76
C GLY A 213 9.98 -5.75 0.88
N THR A 214 8.98 -6.51 0.45
CA THR A 214 7.83 -5.99 -0.30
C THR A 214 6.72 -5.44 0.60
N GLY A 215 6.79 -5.70 1.91
CA GLY A 215 5.86 -5.20 2.92
C GLY A 215 6.13 -3.75 3.31
N SER A 216 5.34 -3.25 4.24
CA SER A 216 5.52 -1.91 4.82
C SER A 216 4.88 -1.83 6.20
N ASP A 217 5.33 -0.89 7.05
CA ASP A 217 4.72 -0.66 8.38
C ASP A 217 3.20 -0.46 8.28
N PHE A 218 2.75 0.25 7.24
CA PHE A 218 1.34 0.52 6.97
C PHE A 218 0.52 -0.75 6.72
N ALA A 219 1.08 -1.71 5.97
CA ALA A 219 0.38 -2.93 5.55
C ALA A 219 0.58 -4.12 6.51
N SER A 220 1.56 -4.04 7.40
CA SER A 220 2.06 -5.17 8.20
C SER A 220 1.05 -5.77 9.18
N ARG A 221 0.00 -5.02 9.56
CA ARG A 221 -1.08 -5.47 10.46
C ARG A 221 -2.23 -6.18 9.75
N ALA A 222 -2.18 -6.30 8.43
CA ALA A 222 -3.19 -7.04 7.69
C ALA A 222 -3.31 -8.49 8.15
N LEU A 223 -2.20 -9.17 8.40
CA LEU A 223 -2.25 -10.53 8.92
C LEU A 223 -2.80 -10.59 10.36
N THR A 224 -2.51 -9.58 11.21
CA THR A 224 -3.11 -9.46 12.54
C THR A 224 -4.65 -9.41 12.45
N HIS A 225 -5.18 -8.64 11.51
CA HIS A 225 -6.60 -8.55 11.20
C HIS A 225 -7.18 -9.88 10.71
N GLU A 226 -6.57 -10.51 9.70
CA GLU A 226 -7.06 -11.76 9.12
C GLU A 226 -7.03 -12.92 10.12
N VAL A 227 -6.04 -12.97 11.01
CA VAL A 227 -6.02 -13.94 12.13
C VAL A 227 -7.17 -13.68 13.10
N GLY A 228 -7.60 -12.43 13.29
CA GLY A 228 -8.82 -12.11 14.05
C GLY A 228 -10.05 -12.80 13.46
N HIS A 229 -10.26 -12.72 12.16
CA HIS A 229 -11.33 -13.45 11.45
C HIS A 229 -11.20 -14.97 11.56
N TYR A 230 -9.98 -15.49 11.38
CA TYR A 230 -9.70 -16.91 11.57
C TYR A 230 -10.08 -17.39 12.97
N LEU A 231 -10.01 -16.51 13.96
CA LEU A 231 -10.39 -16.74 15.36
C LEU A 231 -11.79 -16.21 15.71
N ASP A 232 -12.66 -16.05 14.71
CA ASP A 232 -14.09 -15.75 14.86
C ASP A 232 -14.43 -14.28 15.20
N LEU A 233 -13.57 -13.33 14.95
CA LEU A 233 -13.93 -11.92 15.07
C LEU A 233 -14.56 -11.41 13.78
N ALA A 234 -15.68 -10.72 13.87
CA ALA A 234 -16.24 -9.91 12.78
C ALA A 234 -15.62 -8.51 12.77
N HIS A 235 -15.86 -7.74 11.71
CA HIS A 235 -15.58 -6.31 11.72
C HIS A 235 -16.41 -5.62 12.80
N PRO A 236 -15.94 -4.53 13.47
CA PRO A 236 -16.70 -3.85 14.52
C PRO A 236 -18.07 -3.33 14.06
N TRP A 237 -18.23 -3.02 12.77
CA TRP A 237 -19.51 -2.59 12.18
C TRP A 237 -20.38 -3.74 11.65
N GLY A 238 -20.01 -4.99 11.92
CA GLY A 238 -20.80 -6.17 11.56
C GLY A 238 -20.31 -6.87 10.29
N SER A 239 -21.23 -7.37 9.48
CA SER A 239 -20.96 -8.36 8.42
C SER A 239 -20.88 -7.77 7.01
N THR A 240 -20.48 -6.53 6.84
CA THR A 240 -20.20 -5.93 5.52
C THR A 240 -18.70 -5.70 5.33
N ASN A 241 -18.25 -5.68 4.07
CA ASN A 241 -16.87 -5.30 3.75
C ASN A 241 -16.68 -3.79 3.58
N GLU A 242 -17.73 -3.01 3.74
CA GLU A 242 -17.75 -1.58 3.41
C GLU A 242 -17.93 -0.79 4.71
N PRO A 243 -16.89 -0.14 5.22
CA PRO A 243 -17.02 0.82 6.32
C PRO A 243 -17.78 2.07 5.87
N GLU A 244 -18.24 2.89 6.80
CA GLU A 244 -18.91 4.17 6.57
C GLU A 244 -20.24 4.09 5.81
N VAL A 245 -20.85 2.90 5.74
CA VAL A 245 -22.12 2.67 5.03
C VAL A 245 -23.31 2.71 5.98
N GLU A 246 -23.22 1.97 7.09
CA GLU A 246 -24.25 1.90 8.12
C GLU A 246 -23.67 1.48 9.48
N CYS A 247 -24.30 1.90 10.55
CA CYS A 247 -23.92 1.50 11.91
C CYS A 247 -24.24 0.03 12.15
N GLY A 248 -23.28 -0.72 12.68
CA GLY A 248 -23.44 -2.14 13.00
C GLY A 248 -22.70 -2.56 14.26
N ASP A 249 -22.69 -3.85 14.55
CA ASP A 249 -22.19 -4.46 15.79
C ASP A 249 -21.55 -5.81 15.48
N ASP A 250 -20.38 -6.10 16.06
CA ASP A 250 -19.67 -7.39 15.93
C ASP A 250 -20.14 -8.46 16.93
N GLY A 251 -21.13 -8.14 17.77
CA GLY A 251 -21.66 -9.03 18.81
C GLY A 251 -20.74 -9.17 20.02
N VAL A 252 -19.74 -8.31 20.19
CA VAL A 252 -18.81 -8.26 21.33
C VAL A 252 -19.21 -7.11 22.25
N SER A 253 -19.45 -7.38 23.52
CA SER A 253 -20.09 -6.44 24.43
C SER A 253 -19.29 -5.20 24.82
N ASP A 254 -17.99 -5.16 24.57
CA ASP A 254 -17.10 -4.03 24.86
C ASP A 254 -16.56 -3.33 23.60
N THR A 255 -17.02 -3.74 22.43
CA THR A 255 -16.92 -2.96 21.17
C THR A 255 -18.20 -2.14 21.02
N PRO A 256 -18.13 -0.81 20.85
CA PRO A 256 -19.31 0.01 20.60
C PRO A 256 -19.86 -0.23 19.18
N VAL A 257 -21.14 0.05 19.00
CA VAL A 257 -21.74 0.16 17.66
C VAL A 257 -20.98 1.23 16.87
N THR A 258 -20.57 0.91 15.64
CA THR A 258 -19.77 1.79 14.76
C THR A 258 -20.19 1.60 13.30
N GLU A 259 -19.88 2.58 12.45
CA GLU A 259 -19.98 2.43 10.99
C GLU A 259 -18.68 1.91 10.35
N GLY A 260 -17.60 1.73 11.16
CA GLY A 260 -16.27 1.41 10.68
C GLY A 260 -15.59 2.61 10.01
N HIS A 261 -14.27 2.55 9.85
CA HIS A 261 -13.49 3.67 9.36
C HIS A 261 -12.38 3.18 8.42
N ASP A 262 -12.11 3.90 7.34
CA ASP A 262 -11.00 3.62 6.43
C ASP A 262 -9.81 4.58 6.64
N ASP A 263 -9.95 5.54 7.55
CA ASP A 263 -8.90 6.48 7.92
C ASP A 263 -8.77 6.66 9.45
N CYS A 264 -7.91 7.57 9.88
CA CYS A 264 -7.65 7.90 11.29
C CYS A 264 -7.90 9.37 11.60
N LEU A 265 -8.71 10.05 10.83
CA LEU A 265 -8.90 11.49 10.95
C LEU A 265 -9.75 11.85 12.17
N ASP A 266 -10.70 11.02 12.56
CA ASP A 266 -11.56 11.25 13.72
C ASP A 266 -11.60 10.07 14.69
N LEU A 267 -10.54 9.95 15.49
CA LEU A 267 -10.43 8.93 16.56
C LEU A 267 -11.47 9.05 17.68
N ARG A 268 -12.34 10.06 17.63
CA ARG A 268 -13.33 10.35 18.65
C ARG A 268 -14.74 10.45 18.07
N ASP A 269 -14.94 9.82 16.92
CA ASP A 269 -16.25 9.75 16.30
C ASP A 269 -17.26 9.02 17.21
N PHE A 270 -18.50 9.44 17.16
CA PHE A 270 -19.63 8.86 17.88
C PHE A 270 -20.92 8.95 17.06
N SER A 271 -20.81 8.97 15.74
CA SER A 271 -21.92 9.17 14.82
C SER A 271 -23.03 8.13 15.02
N CYS A 272 -22.67 6.89 15.26
CA CYS A 272 -23.61 5.78 15.46
C CYS A 272 -24.37 5.82 16.78
N SER A 273 -23.91 6.57 17.77
CA SER A 273 -24.56 6.72 19.06
C SER A 273 -24.97 8.15 19.38
N SER A 274 -24.93 9.04 18.38
CA SER A 274 -25.16 10.47 18.55
C SER A 274 -26.57 10.77 19.08
N THR A 275 -26.61 11.43 20.24
CA THR A 275 -27.84 11.88 20.91
C THR A 275 -27.80 13.39 21.11
N ALA A 276 -28.88 14.09 20.76
CA ALA A 276 -28.96 15.52 21.00
C ALA A 276 -28.94 15.86 22.50
N ILE A 277 -28.11 16.85 22.86
CA ILE A 277 -28.21 17.49 24.17
C ILE A 277 -29.46 18.34 24.14
N SER A 278 -30.53 17.82 24.72
CA SER A 278 -31.81 18.50 24.88
C SER A 278 -32.15 18.68 26.35
N ASN A 279 -32.67 19.83 26.74
CA ASN A 279 -33.06 20.17 28.10
C ASN A 279 -31.95 20.21 29.16
N LEU A 280 -30.71 20.49 28.74
CA LEU A 280 -29.58 20.78 29.63
C LEU A 280 -29.67 22.26 30.04
N VAL A 281 -30.54 22.55 31.02
CA VAL A 281 -30.86 23.92 31.43
C VAL A 281 -30.66 24.08 32.94
N TYR A 282 -29.84 25.07 33.34
CA TYR A 282 -29.87 25.60 34.73
C TYR A 282 -31.00 26.63 34.77
N ASP A 283 -32.13 26.26 35.33
CA ASP A 283 -33.33 27.11 35.44
C ASP A 283 -33.35 27.95 36.73
N PHE A 284 -32.50 27.59 37.70
CA PHE A 284 -32.39 28.22 39.02
C PHE A 284 -33.72 28.39 39.81
N ASP A 285 -34.80 27.75 39.37
CA ASP A 285 -36.12 27.85 40.03
C ASP A 285 -36.11 27.42 41.49
N GLY A 286 -35.13 26.56 41.86
CA GLY A 286 -34.93 26.12 43.24
C GLY A 286 -34.27 27.15 44.17
N ILE A 287 -33.73 28.26 43.62
CA ILE A 287 -33.08 29.30 44.42
C ILE A 287 -34.17 30.21 45.05
N SER A 288 -34.12 30.39 46.36
CA SER A 288 -34.99 31.27 47.10
C SER A 288 -34.22 32.39 47.80
N ALA A 289 -34.88 33.55 48.01
CA ALA A 289 -34.31 34.64 48.76
C ALA A 289 -33.80 34.14 50.14
N GLY A 290 -32.53 34.36 50.43
CA GLY A 290 -31.92 33.93 51.65
C GLY A 290 -31.30 32.52 51.69
N SER A 291 -31.32 31.79 50.55
CA SER A 291 -30.72 30.45 50.47
C SER A 291 -29.17 30.44 50.59
N GLY A 292 -28.52 31.57 50.52
CA GLY A 292 -27.10 31.88 50.85
C GLY A 292 -26.06 30.84 50.43
N GLY A 293 -25.21 31.19 49.50
CA GLY A 293 -24.08 30.34 49.04
C GLY A 293 -23.50 30.84 47.70
N MET A 294 -22.26 30.47 47.39
CA MET A 294 -21.59 30.81 46.18
C MET A 294 -21.81 29.76 45.06
N THR A 295 -22.50 28.67 45.35
CA THR A 295 -22.88 27.58 44.49
C THR A 295 -24.41 27.48 44.43
N ASP A 296 -24.97 27.07 43.31
CA ASP A 296 -26.34 26.67 43.18
C ASP A 296 -26.64 25.49 44.15
N PRO A 297 -27.55 25.67 45.13
CA PRO A 297 -27.87 24.60 46.07
C PRO A 297 -28.74 23.52 45.45
N THR A 298 -29.35 23.78 44.28
CA THR A 298 -30.06 22.75 43.52
C THR A 298 -29.07 21.81 42.87
N THR A 299 -29.38 20.55 42.87
CA THR A 299 -28.63 19.52 42.13
C THR A 299 -28.39 19.96 40.69
N PRO A 300 -27.25 19.50 40.05
CA PRO A 300 -27.05 19.74 38.61
C PRO A 300 -28.38 19.52 37.89
N PRO A 301 -28.65 20.27 36.82
CA PRO A 301 -29.93 20.25 36.12
C PRO A 301 -30.39 18.82 35.97
N MET A 302 -31.57 18.51 36.42
CA MET A 302 -32.15 17.20 36.11
C MET A 302 -32.34 17.14 34.62
N ILE A 303 -31.36 16.51 33.96
CA ILE A 303 -31.55 16.08 32.61
C ILE A 303 -32.75 15.15 32.65
N LEU A 304 -33.89 15.57 32.08
CA LEU A 304 -35.05 14.71 31.85
C LEU A 304 -34.73 13.74 30.68
N LEU A 305 -33.52 13.21 30.66
CA LEU A 305 -33.06 12.15 29.78
C LEU A 305 -33.30 10.85 30.56
N GLY A 306 -33.65 9.77 29.89
CA GLY A 306 -33.83 8.46 30.55
C GLY A 306 -32.62 8.07 31.40
N GLU A 307 -32.80 7.13 32.34
CA GLU A 307 -31.75 6.75 33.30
C GLU A 307 -30.37 6.39 32.68
N GLU A 308 -30.32 6.10 31.39
CA GLU A 308 -29.10 5.75 30.65
C GLU A 308 -28.17 6.96 30.36
N ASP A 309 -28.72 8.17 30.26
CA ASP A 309 -27.97 9.34 29.78
C ASP A 309 -27.07 10.00 30.85
N PHE A 310 -27.36 9.83 32.13
CA PHE A 310 -26.46 10.25 33.22
C PHE A 310 -25.15 9.45 33.27
N THR A 311 -25.06 8.33 32.56
CA THR A 311 -23.85 7.53 32.48
C THR A 311 -22.81 8.14 31.55
N ARG A 312 -23.19 9.08 30.66
CA ARG A 312 -22.35 9.57 29.56
C ARG A 312 -21.85 11.00 29.70
N LEU A 313 -22.66 11.90 30.33
CA LEU A 313 -22.29 13.28 30.61
C LEU A 313 -22.47 13.60 32.11
N GLN A 314 -21.62 14.45 32.64
CA GLN A 314 -21.72 14.99 33.98
C GLN A 314 -21.64 16.50 33.94
N MET A 315 -22.54 17.19 34.64
CA MET A 315 -22.47 18.64 34.84
C MET A 315 -22.08 18.94 36.30
N SER A 316 -21.28 20.01 36.48
CA SER A 316 -21.00 20.55 37.80
C SER A 316 -22.18 21.35 38.34
N HIS A 317 -22.16 21.69 39.62
CA HIS A 317 -22.95 22.80 40.13
C HIS A 317 -22.55 24.10 39.41
N PHE A 318 -23.47 25.05 39.35
CA PHE A 318 -23.18 26.40 38.91
C PHE A 318 -22.57 27.18 40.06
N GLU A 319 -21.46 27.87 39.84
CA GLU A 319 -20.67 28.47 40.93
C GLU A 319 -20.41 29.96 40.64
N ALA A 320 -20.20 30.74 41.73
CA ALA A 320 -19.79 32.13 41.65
C ALA A 320 -18.45 32.33 42.36
N SER A 321 -17.59 33.16 41.81
CA SER A 321 -16.26 33.49 42.34
C SER A 321 -16.05 34.98 42.37
N GLY A 322 -15.43 35.48 43.46
CA GLY A 322 -15.07 36.90 43.63
C GLY A 322 -16.21 37.87 43.82
N VAL A 323 -17.42 37.41 43.90
CA VAL A 323 -18.65 38.19 44.01
C VAL A 323 -19.45 37.77 45.26
N SER A 324 -20.43 38.53 45.65
CA SER A 324 -21.25 38.29 46.85
C SER A 324 -22.71 38.00 46.52
N ILE A 325 -23.31 36.99 47.12
CA ILE A 325 -24.72 36.62 46.85
C ILE A 325 -25.69 37.80 47.07
N ASN A 326 -26.66 37.94 46.20
CA ASN A 326 -27.80 38.83 46.44
C ASN A 326 -28.98 38.03 46.97
N PRO A 327 -29.33 38.16 48.28
CA PRO A 327 -30.37 37.36 48.90
C PRO A 327 -31.78 37.78 48.49
N ASN A 328 -31.96 38.79 47.66
CA ASN A 328 -33.27 39.36 47.30
C ASN A 328 -33.81 38.91 45.94
N MET A 329 -33.17 37.95 45.29
CA MET A 329 -33.64 37.45 43.98
C MET A 329 -33.96 35.96 44.07
N ASP A 330 -35.25 35.68 43.85
CA ASP A 330 -35.75 34.28 43.76
C ASP A 330 -35.71 33.80 42.29
N GLY A 331 -35.42 32.53 42.11
CA GLY A 331 -35.41 31.86 40.79
C GLY A 331 -34.35 32.38 39.84
N LYS A 332 -33.24 32.92 40.34
CA LYS A 332 -32.12 33.41 39.52
C LYS A 332 -30.78 33.27 40.25
N PHE A 333 -29.72 33.09 39.47
CA PHE A 333 -28.37 33.08 40.02
C PHE A 333 -27.82 34.51 40.02
N ALA A 334 -27.92 35.22 41.21
CA ALA A 334 -27.80 36.66 41.32
C ALA A 334 -26.72 37.06 42.36
N PHE A 335 -25.77 37.91 41.98
CA PHE A 335 -24.66 38.37 42.80
C PHE A 335 -24.35 39.85 42.59
N THR A 336 -23.75 40.45 43.62
CA THR A 336 -23.17 41.79 43.70
C THR A 336 -21.66 41.79 43.84
N GLY A 337 -21.02 42.92 43.85
CA GLY A 337 -19.55 43.00 43.94
C GLY A 337 -18.81 42.93 42.63
N TRP A 338 -19.49 43.28 41.58
CA TRP A 338 -18.89 43.33 40.24
C TRP A 338 -18.00 44.53 40.03
N GLY A 339 -17.03 44.48 39.13
CA GLY A 339 -16.13 45.58 38.81
C GLY A 339 -16.88 46.82 38.32
N GLU A 340 -16.62 47.91 39.02
CA GLU A 340 -17.18 49.24 38.68
C GLU A 340 -16.57 49.79 37.43
N GLY A 341 -17.23 50.78 36.80
CA GLY A 341 -16.71 51.45 35.59
C GLY A 341 -17.80 52.13 34.76
N ALA A 342 -19.06 52.03 35.16
CA ALA A 342 -20.14 52.86 34.59
C ALA A 342 -20.47 54.04 35.54
N THR A 343 -21.05 55.08 35.01
CA THR A 343 -21.60 56.17 35.78
C THR A 343 -23.13 56.20 35.61
N ASP A 344 -23.83 56.61 36.68
CA ASP A 344 -25.29 56.78 36.67
C ASP A 344 -25.73 57.68 35.50
N GLY A 345 -26.70 57.27 34.70
CA GLY A 345 -27.14 57.96 33.48
C GLY A 345 -26.37 57.63 32.20
N ALA A 346 -25.27 56.86 32.28
CA ALA A 346 -24.48 56.50 31.09
C ALA A 346 -25.23 55.51 30.21
N THR A 347 -25.39 55.80 28.91
CA THR A 347 -26.06 54.94 27.93
C THR A 347 -25.16 54.54 26.74
N SER A 348 -23.91 54.99 26.75
CA SER A 348 -22.93 54.73 25.69
C SER A 348 -21.76 53.90 26.17
N ILE A 349 -21.26 53.00 25.35
CA ILE A 349 -20.04 52.23 25.67
C ILE A 349 -18.82 53.15 25.88
N ALA A 350 -18.82 54.35 25.29
CA ALA A 350 -17.73 55.31 25.46
C ALA A 350 -17.65 55.86 26.89
N ASP A 351 -18.72 55.78 27.64
CA ASP A 351 -18.78 56.20 29.05
C ASP A 351 -18.36 55.13 30.02
N MET A 352 -18.01 53.92 29.52
CA MET A 352 -17.55 52.77 30.33
C MET A 352 -16.04 52.84 30.48
N THR A 353 -15.56 52.85 31.70
CA THR A 353 -14.13 52.99 32.04
C THR A 353 -13.57 51.73 32.74
N GLY A 354 -14.44 50.79 33.14
CA GLY A 354 -14.04 49.60 33.86
C GLY A 354 -13.39 48.56 32.93
N SER A 355 -12.57 47.75 33.51
CA SER A 355 -11.92 46.60 32.85
C SER A 355 -12.38 45.27 33.38
N LEU A 356 -12.29 44.24 32.57
CA LEU A 356 -12.64 42.89 32.95
C LEU A 356 -11.80 42.42 34.15
N ASN A 357 -12.43 42.10 35.27
CA ASN A 357 -11.80 41.42 36.39
C ASN A 357 -11.95 39.91 36.25
N THR A 358 -10.85 39.22 35.99
CA THR A 358 -10.83 37.78 35.76
C THR A 358 -11.04 36.93 37.04
N SER A 359 -11.16 37.56 38.19
CA SER A 359 -11.44 36.87 39.45
C SER A 359 -12.96 36.86 39.79
N ASN A 360 -13.77 37.67 39.11
CA ASN A 360 -15.20 37.84 39.33
C ASN A 360 -16.00 37.19 38.19
N TYR A 361 -16.56 36.01 38.40
CA TYR A 361 -17.25 35.27 37.35
C TYR A 361 -18.27 34.29 37.92
N TYR A 362 -19.15 33.84 37.05
CA TYR A 362 -19.93 32.61 37.22
C TYR A 362 -19.28 31.51 36.37
N GLU A 363 -19.29 30.25 36.88
CA GLU A 363 -18.79 29.14 36.12
C GLU A 363 -19.61 27.85 36.27
N PHE A 364 -19.54 27.00 35.25
CA PHE A 364 -19.97 25.62 35.29
C PHE A 364 -19.12 24.79 34.36
N THR A 365 -19.06 23.49 34.61
CA THR A 365 -18.30 22.51 33.87
C THR A 365 -19.16 21.39 33.35
N ILE A 366 -19.04 21.04 32.10
CA ILE A 366 -19.58 19.83 31.49
C ILE A 366 -18.44 18.85 31.25
N THR A 367 -18.64 17.59 31.62
CA THR A 367 -17.64 16.54 31.56
C THR A 367 -18.21 15.32 30.87
N PRO A 368 -17.66 14.92 29.70
CA PRO A 368 -17.97 13.60 29.14
C PRO A 368 -17.36 12.50 30.00
N ARG A 369 -18.09 11.41 30.19
CA ARG A 369 -17.60 10.23 30.90
C ARG A 369 -16.56 9.49 30.07
N PRO A 370 -15.67 8.69 30.67
CA PRO A 370 -14.73 7.86 29.90
C PRO A 370 -15.45 7.02 28.83
N GLY A 371 -14.93 7.01 27.61
CA GLY A 371 -15.56 6.34 26.46
C GLY A 371 -16.71 7.12 25.82
N SER A 372 -16.95 8.37 26.24
CA SER A 372 -17.96 9.24 25.62
C SER A 372 -17.32 10.50 25.07
N ALA A 373 -17.92 11.07 24.04
CA ALA A 373 -17.58 12.35 23.48
C ALA A 373 -18.80 13.28 23.41
N MET A 374 -18.55 14.58 23.27
CA MET A 374 -19.60 15.58 23.08
C MET A 374 -19.18 16.62 22.06
N THR A 375 -20.13 17.11 21.28
CA THR A 375 -19.98 18.27 20.40
C THR A 375 -20.93 19.35 20.88
N LEU A 376 -20.39 20.53 21.23
CA LEU A 376 -21.17 21.66 21.72
C LEU A 376 -21.26 22.72 20.62
N THR A 377 -22.47 23.19 20.33
CA THR A 377 -22.73 24.16 19.24
C THR A 377 -23.13 25.51 19.72
N GLU A 378 -23.91 25.57 20.81
CA GLU A 378 -24.43 26.85 21.33
C GLU A 378 -24.55 26.81 22.87
N LEU A 379 -24.37 28.00 23.47
CA LEU A 379 -24.74 28.28 24.85
C LEU A 379 -25.68 29.48 24.85
N ARG A 380 -26.84 29.37 25.48
CA ARG A 380 -27.87 30.42 25.57
C ARG A 380 -28.23 30.68 27.01
N PHE A 381 -28.60 31.91 27.34
CA PHE A 381 -29.10 32.27 28.68
C PHE A 381 -29.84 33.58 28.66
N ALA A 382 -30.62 33.80 29.72
CA ALA A 382 -31.18 35.07 30.08
C ALA A 382 -30.22 35.83 31.00
N ALA A 383 -30.14 37.13 30.89
CA ALA A 383 -29.35 38.00 31.73
C ALA A 383 -30.16 39.14 32.30
N GLU A 384 -29.92 39.52 33.57
CA GLU A 384 -30.58 40.63 34.24
C GLU A 384 -29.57 41.48 35.00
N ARG A 385 -29.79 42.81 34.90
CA ARG A 385 -29.06 43.78 35.70
C ARG A 385 -30.01 44.61 36.55
N ALA A 386 -29.61 44.92 37.81
CA ALA A 386 -30.21 46.04 38.57
C ALA A 386 -29.85 47.37 37.90
N ALA A 387 -30.55 48.44 38.26
CA ALA A 387 -30.28 49.79 37.68
C ALA A 387 -28.81 50.21 37.83
N ASN A 388 -28.18 49.91 38.97
CA ASN A 388 -26.75 50.16 39.25
C ASN A 388 -25.81 48.95 38.91
N GLY A 389 -26.33 47.85 38.28
CA GLY A 389 -25.58 46.64 37.99
C GLY A 389 -24.69 46.76 36.73
N PRO A 390 -23.90 45.72 36.49
CA PRO A 390 -22.98 45.66 35.32
C PRO A 390 -23.67 45.99 34.00
N ARG A 391 -22.99 46.79 33.17
CA ARG A 391 -23.41 47.18 31.84
C ARG A 391 -22.91 46.24 30.76
N THR A 392 -21.81 45.53 31.04
CA THR A 392 -21.14 44.64 30.09
C THR A 392 -20.91 43.24 30.71
N PHE A 393 -20.98 42.24 29.85
CA PHE A 393 -20.55 40.87 30.21
C PHE A 393 -19.99 40.11 29.01
N VAL A 394 -19.12 39.14 29.29
CA VAL A 394 -18.50 38.26 28.29
C VAL A 394 -18.52 36.81 28.76
N VAL A 395 -18.46 35.90 27.79
CA VAL A 395 -18.31 34.46 28.07
C VAL A 395 -16.95 33.97 27.55
N ARG A 396 -16.28 33.18 28.35
CA ARG A 396 -15.00 32.53 28.01
C ARG A 396 -15.04 31.06 28.40
N SER A 397 -14.13 30.25 27.87
CA SER A 397 -14.05 28.85 28.24
C SER A 397 -12.61 28.36 28.49
N SER A 398 -12.51 27.18 29.10
CA SER A 398 -11.26 26.49 29.38
C SER A 398 -10.53 26.02 28.11
N ILE A 399 -11.17 25.87 26.98
CA ILE A 399 -10.56 25.42 25.70
C ILE A 399 -9.39 26.32 25.29
N ASN A 400 -9.49 27.63 25.58
CA ASN A 400 -8.40 28.58 25.31
C ASN A 400 -7.83 29.21 26.61
N ASN A 401 -7.91 28.51 27.72
CA ASN A 401 -7.50 28.99 29.05
C ASN A 401 -8.15 30.33 29.42
N PHE A 402 -9.41 30.54 29.07
CA PHE A 402 -10.17 31.77 29.28
C PHE A 402 -9.53 33.03 28.70
N GLY A 403 -8.71 32.88 27.66
CA GLY A 403 -7.93 33.97 27.06
C GLY A 403 -8.76 34.92 26.19
N ASN A 404 -9.77 34.41 25.48
CA ASN A 404 -10.55 35.15 24.51
C ASN A 404 -12.06 35.05 24.80
N ASN A 405 -12.79 36.12 24.44
CA ASN A 405 -14.25 36.09 24.48
C ASN A 405 -14.80 35.19 23.37
N LEU A 406 -15.80 34.38 23.69
CA LEU A 406 -16.48 33.51 22.75
C LEU A 406 -17.39 34.33 21.82
N THR A 407 -17.65 33.81 20.62
CA THR A 407 -18.48 34.49 19.60
C THR A 407 -19.88 34.73 20.13
N ALA A 408 -20.22 35.98 20.37
CA ALA A 408 -21.46 36.41 20.96
C ALA A 408 -22.48 36.91 19.92
N ALA A 409 -23.76 36.65 20.13
CA ALA A 409 -24.88 37.17 19.36
C ALA A 409 -26.08 37.41 20.26
N VAL A 410 -27.05 38.16 19.76
CA VAL A 410 -28.35 38.30 20.43
C VAL A 410 -29.42 37.65 19.55
N ALA A 411 -30.02 36.56 20.02
CA ALA A 411 -30.99 35.78 19.27
C ALA A 411 -32.06 35.17 20.23
N PRO A 412 -33.33 35.57 20.10
CA PRO A 412 -33.88 36.53 19.16
C PRO A 412 -33.37 37.94 19.42
N PRO A 413 -33.37 38.85 18.41
CA PRO A 413 -32.93 40.22 18.58
C PRO A 413 -33.67 40.94 19.70
N ASN A 414 -32.95 41.69 20.54
CA ASN A 414 -33.48 42.44 21.67
C ASN A 414 -32.90 43.85 21.66
N ALA A 415 -33.78 44.86 21.73
CA ALA A 415 -33.37 46.27 21.70
C ALA A 415 -32.55 46.71 22.92
N ASN A 416 -32.63 45.95 24.03
CA ASN A 416 -31.97 46.29 25.28
C ASN A 416 -30.63 45.59 25.48
N LEU A 417 -30.29 44.63 24.59
CA LEU A 417 -29.01 43.93 24.60
C LEU A 417 -28.40 44.01 23.24
N THR A 418 -27.12 44.35 23.17
CA THR A 418 -26.35 44.40 21.91
C THR A 418 -25.01 43.70 22.11
N VAL A 419 -24.34 43.33 21.01
CA VAL A 419 -22.97 42.81 21.00
C VAL A 419 -22.05 43.82 20.38
N LEU A 420 -20.99 44.18 21.10
CA LEU A 420 -19.99 45.14 20.66
C LEU A 420 -19.07 44.55 19.60
N THR A 421 -18.52 45.45 18.77
CA THR A 421 -17.58 45.13 17.69
C THR A 421 -16.22 45.82 17.91
N GLY A 422 -15.24 45.57 17.06
CA GLY A 422 -13.92 46.20 17.13
C GLY A 422 -13.08 45.70 18.30
N THR A 423 -12.46 46.56 19.07
CA THR A 423 -11.59 46.21 20.21
C THR A 423 -12.32 45.54 21.37
N SER A 424 -13.63 45.74 21.47
CA SER A 424 -14.51 45.15 22.47
C SER A 424 -15.39 44.03 21.87
N ALA A 425 -14.98 43.44 20.77
CA ALA A 425 -15.77 42.38 20.09
C ALA A 425 -16.19 41.29 21.02
N ASN A 426 -17.37 40.70 20.74
CA ASN A 426 -17.97 39.63 21.51
C ASN A 426 -18.25 39.97 22.99
N THR A 427 -18.49 41.25 23.29
CA THR A 427 -18.96 41.75 24.57
C THR A 427 -20.43 42.12 24.48
N PHE A 428 -21.25 41.56 25.33
CA PHE A 428 -22.63 41.97 25.51
C PHE A 428 -22.68 43.31 26.22
N PHE A 429 -23.57 44.17 25.79
CA PHE A 429 -23.83 45.51 26.34
C PHE A 429 -25.32 45.77 26.56
N PHE A 430 -25.70 46.08 27.78
CA PHE A 430 -27.05 46.54 28.13
C PHE A 430 -27.19 48.02 27.68
N ALA A 431 -28.06 48.26 26.69
CA ALA A 431 -28.25 49.58 26.08
C ALA A 431 -28.99 50.60 26.96
N GLY A 432 -29.79 50.14 27.90
CA GLY A 432 -30.56 50.99 28.83
C GLY A 432 -29.90 51.17 30.18
N ASP A 433 -30.19 52.31 30.83
CA ASP A 433 -29.69 52.64 32.17
C ASP A 433 -30.81 52.43 33.22
N THR A 434 -31.38 51.26 33.20
CA THR A 434 -32.48 50.88 34.17
C THR A 434 -32.29 49.39 34.53
N ALA A 435 -32.96 48.97 35.59
CA ALA A 435 -33.06 47.54 35.87
C ALA A 435 -33.76 46.87 34.67
N ILE A 436 -33.15 45.79 34.14
CA ILE A 436 -33.67 45.16 32.96
C ILE A 436 -33.29 43.67 32.93
N ALA A 437 -34.27 42.85 32.59
CA ALA A 437 -34.10 41.42 32.30
C ALA A 437 -34.22 41.24 30.77
N VAL A 438 -33.30 40.51 30.15
CA VAL A 438 -33.27 40.25 28.74
C VAL A 438 -32.98 38.79 28.44
N ASN A 439 -33.72 38.25 27.49
CA ASN A 439 -33.46 36.95 26.89
C ASN A 439 -32.61 37.13 25.64
N GLY A 440 -31.98 36.01 25.19
CA GLY A 440 -31.32 35.96 23.89
C GLY A 440 -29.82 36.17 23.90
N ALA A 441 -29.18 36.19 25.07
CA ALA A 441 -27.72 36.06 25.08
C ALA A 441 -27.34 34.68 24.49
N LYS A 442 -26.62 34.68 23.37
CA LYS A 442 -26.24 33.48 22.64
C LYS A 442 -24.75 33.49 22.39
N ILE A 443 -24.08 32.38 22.65
CA ILE A 443 -22.72 32.09 22.27
C ILE A 443 -22.74 31.01 21.19
N THR A 444 -22.06 31.24 20.07
CA THR A 444 -21.82 30.21 19.05
C THR A 444 -20.45 29.60 19.25
N LEU A 445 -20.41 28.27 19.36
CA LEU A 445 -19.19 27.49 19.59
C LEU A 445 -18.69 26.97 18.23
N ASN A 446 -17.40 27.10 17.97
CA ASN A 446 -16.78 26.73 16.71
C ASN A 446 -16.31 25.26 16.72
N SER A 447 -15.61 24.81 15.69
CA SER A 447 -15.07 23.44 15.58
C SER A 447 -14.14 23.01 16.73
N GLY A 448 -13.57 23.94 17.49
CA GLY A 448 -12.81 23.63 18.70
C GLY A 448 -13.65 22.98 19.83
N TYR A 449 -14.96 22.94 19.66
CA TYR A 449 -15.90 22.30 20.60
C TYR A 449 -16.52 21.01 20.04
N SER A 450 -15.94 20.45 18.97
CA SER A 450 -16.37 19.16 18.40
C SER A 450 -15.63 18.00 19.03
N ALA A 451 -16.31 16.87 19.17
CA ALA A 451 -15.75 15.57 19.60
C ALA A 451 -14.89 15.64 20.89
N LEU A 452 -15.36 16.40 21.88
CA LEU A 452 -14.65 16.63 23.14
C LEU A 452 -14.74 15.41 24.07
N THR A 453 -13.62 14.86 24.48
CA THR A 453 -13.51 13.78 25.49
C THR A 453 -13.01 14.27 26.84
N SER A 454 -12.77 15.58 26.98
CA SER A 454 -12.28 16.23 28.20
C SER A 454 -13.27 17.27 28.72
N PRO A 455 -13.22 17.61 30.04
CA PRO A 455 -14.11 18.61 30.61
C PRO A 455 -13.95 19.98 29.96
N VAL A 456 -15.07 20.68 29.82
CA VAL A 456 -15.11 22.08 29.38
C VAL A 456 -15.78 22.93 30.45
N THR A 457 -15.07 23.96 30.92
CA THR A 457 -15.58 24.95 31.85
C THR A 457 -15.91 26.23 31.09
N PHE A 458 -17.09 26.77 31.32
CA PHE A 458 -17.52 28.09 30.83
C PHE A 458 -17.55 29.06 31.99
N ARG A 459 -17.07 30.31 31.74
CA ARG A 459 -17.11 31.43 32.65
C ARG A 459 -17.83 32.61 32.07
N ILE A 460 -18.74 33.21 32.86
CA ILE A 460 -19.45 34.44 32.52
C ILE A 460 -18.91 35.54 33.43
N TYR A 461 -18.31 36.55 32.87
CA TYR A 461 -17.71 37.66 33.56
C TYR A 461 -18.56 38.92 33.30
N ALA A 462 -18.94 39.62 34.37
CA ALA A 462 -19.62 40.88 34.25
C ALA A 462 -18.76 42.01 34.81
N PHE A 463 -18.89 43.21 34.22
CA PHE A 463 -18.09 44.38 34.60
C PHE A 463 -18.76 45.69 34.17
N ASN A 464 -18.21 46.85 34.53
CA ASN A 464 -18.82 48.15 34.38
C ASN A 464 -20.12 48.29 35.15
N ALA A 465 -20.10 47.90 36.41
CA ALA A 465 -21.18 48.25 37.33
C ALA A 465 -21.08 49.77 37.73
N GLU A 466 -22.20 50.35 38.14
CA GLU A 466 -22.22 51.73 38.64
C GLU A 466 -21.75 51.82 40.09
N ASP A 467 -22.05 50.80 40.85
CA ASP A 467 -21.52 50.61 42.23
C ASP A 467 -21.36 49.12 42.59
N ALA A 468 -20.66 48.85 43.67
CA ALA A 468 -20.41 47.48 44.16
C ALA A 468 -21.67 46.73 44.63
N ALA A 469 -22.79 47.42 44.95
CA ALA A 469 -24.05 46.80 45.31
C ALA A 469 -24.91 46.44 44.06
N GLY A 470 -24.45 46.83 42.87
CA GLY A 470 -25.11 46.55 41.62
C GLY A 470 -25.20 45.05 41.29
N THR A 471 -26.39 44.56 40.99
CA THR A 471 -26.62 43.12 40.78
C THR A 471 -26.54 42.76 39.31
N PHE A 472 -25.90 41.64 39.04
CA PHE A 472 -25.99 40.86 37.79
C PHE A 472 -26.55 39.50 38.09
N ALA A 473 -27.56 39.12 37.35
CA ALA A 473 -28.21 37.82 37.49
C ALA A 473 -28.27 37.08 36.14
N ILE A 474 -28.23 35.80 36.15
CA ILE A 474 -28.46 34.92 34.98
C ILE A 474 -29.55 33.90 35.31
N ASP A 475 -30.15 33.39 34.22
CA ASP A 475 -31.27 32.47 34.31
C ASP A 475 -31.34 31.67 33.01
N ASN A 476 -31.96 30.46 33.07
CA ASN A 476 -32.19 29.61 31.91
C ASN A 476 -30.91 29.41 31.05
N VAL A 477 -29.83 28.95 31.68
CA VAL A 477 -28.56 28.65 30.97
C VAL A 477 -28.68 27.31 30.29
N GLU A 478 -28.85 27.35 28.97
CA GLU A 478 -29.09 26.21 28.10
C GLU A 478 -27.82 25.90 27.28
N LEU A 479 -27.38 24.65 27.29
CA LEU A 479 -26.28 24.16 26.45
C LEU A 479 -26.85 23.24 25.36
N ILE A 480 -26.42 23.47 24.10
CA ILE A 480 -26.94 22.77 22.92
C ILE A 480 -25.77 22.06 22.23
N GLY A 481 -26.01 20.85 21.80
CA GLY A 481 -25.02 20.02 21.11
C GLY A 481 -25.49 18.57 20.95
N THR A 482 -24.54 17.68 20.83
CA THR A 482 -24.73 16.23 20.77
C THR A 482 -23.69 15.54 21.66
N TYR A 483 -23.98 14.33 22.07
CA TYR A 483 -23.06 13.44 22.79
C TYR A 483 -23.31 11.99 22.40
N GLY A 484 -22.30 11.11 22.60
CA GLY A 484 -22.43 9.69 22.32
C GLY A 484 -21.26 8.88 22.88
N VAL A 485 -21.27 7.58 22.58
CA VAL A 485 -20.15 6.67 22.84
C VAL A 485 -19.16 6.79 21.72
N VAL A 486 -17.87 6.98 22.06
CA VAL A 486 -16.80 7.02 21.07
C VAL A 486 -16.69 5.68 20.37
N GLU A 487 -16.58 5.69 19.05
CA GLU A 487 -16.40 4.51 18.22
C GLU A 487 -14.96 4.00 18.31
N ASN A 488 -14.78 2.69 18.17
CA ASN A 488 -13.45 2.08 18.36
C ASN A 488 -12.69 1.98 17.04
N VAL A 489 -12.28 3.12 16.52
CA VAL A 489 -11.47 3.25 15.27
C VAL A 489 -10.11 2.57 15.37
N GLN A 490 -9.56 2.40 16.60
CA GLN A 490 -8.21 1.84 16.81
C GLN A 490 -8.22 0.31 17.02
N ASN A 491 -9.30 -0.36 16.67
CA ASN A 491 -9.41 -1.81 16.75
C ASN A 491 -8.66 -2.48 15.59
N PHE A 492 -7.94 -3.57 15.86
CA PHE A 492 -7.29 -4.35 14.78
C PHE A 492 -8.27 -4.93 13.76
N MET A 493 -9.56 -5.03 14.10
CA MET A 493 -10.60 -5.48 13.18
C MET A 493 -11.23 -4.34 12.38
N ASP A 494 -10.81 -3.07 12.57
CA ASP A 494 -11.18 -1.92 11.75
C ASP A 494 -10.25 -1.79 10.53
N TYR A 495 -10.65 -1.03 9.49
CA TYR A 495 -9.81 -0.79 8.32
C TYR A 495 -8.90 0.43 8.48
N SER A 496 -9.04 1.16 9.57
CA SER A 496 -8.19 2.28 9.89
C SER A 496 -6.71 1.85 10.04
N TYR A 497 -5.81 2.67 9.56
CA TYR A 497 -4.36 2.42 9.66
C TYR A 497 -3.77 2.75 11.05
N CYS A 498 -4.57 3.22 11.99
CA CYS A 498 -4.19 3.44 13.39
C CYS A 498 -4.73 2.35 14.32
N SER A 499 -4.89 1.14 13.84
CA SER A 499 -5.32 0.01 14.65
C SER A 499 -4.21 -0.41 15.63
N HIS A 500 -4.51 -0.43 16.94
CA HIS A 500 -3.53 -0.63 18.01
C HIS A 500 -3.94 -1.67 19.03
N MET A 501 -5.17 -2.19 18.98
CA MET A 501 -5.74 -2.99 20.05
C MET A 501 -6.78 -4.01 19.63
N PHE A 502 -6.88 -5.06 20.41
CA PHE A 502 -8.10 -5.85 20.60
C PHE A 502 -8.74 -5.50 21.93
N THR A 503 -10.06 -5.71 22.07
CA THR A 503 -10.77 -5.56 23.34
C THR A 503 -10.74 -6.85 24.18
N ASN A 504 -11.07 -6.74 25.47
CA ASN A 504 -11.17 -7.92 26.33
C ASN A 504 -12.26 -8.88 25.85
N GLY A 505 -13.39 -8.39 25.34
CA GLY A 505 -14.45 -9.23 24.78
C GLY A 505 -14.03 -9.94 23.50
N GLN A 506 -13.28 -9.26 22.61
CA GLN A 506 -12.70 -9.88 21.44
C GLN A 506 -11.70 -10.99 21.80
N LYS A 507 -10.83 -10.76 22.78
CA LYS A 507 -9.97 -11.80 23.34
C LYS A 507 -10.76 -13.00 23.82
N GLU A 508 -11.86 -12.78 24.58
CA GLU A 508 -12.71 -13.85 25.07
C GLU A 508 -13.27 -14.68 23.91
N ARG A 509 -13.78 -14.02 22.87
CA ARG A 509 -14.33 -14.67 21.67
C ARG A 509 -13.28 -15.50 20.93
N MET A 510 -12.10 -14.95 20.67
CA MET A 510 -10.99 -15.66 20.04
C MET A 510 -10.57 -16.92 20.81
N ARG A 511 -10.48 -16.81 22.14
CA ARG A 511 -10.08 -17.95 22.98
C ARG A 511 -11.18 -19.01 23.07
N LEU A 512 -12.44 -18.61 23.00
CA LEU A 512 -13.56 -19.56 22.87
C LEU A 512 -13.50 -20.31 21.53
N ALA A 513 -13.26 -19.61 20.42
CA ALA A 513 -13.10 -20.23 19.11
C ALA A 513 -11.98 -21.27 19.09
N LEU A 514 -10.87 -21.00 19.82
CA LEU A 514 -9.76 -21.96 20.01
C LEU A 514 -10.12 -23.16 20.91
N ASN A 515 -11.16 -23.07 21.72
CA ASN A 515 -11.61 -24.17 22.60
C ASN A 515 -12.82 -24.92 22.03
N ALA A 516 -13.56 -24.29 21.12
CA ALA A 516 -14.69 -24.94 20.47
C ALA A 516 -14.22 -26.11 19.60
N GLY A 517 -14.90 -27.25 19.72
CA GLY A 517 -14.62 -28.47 18.93
C GLY A 517 -14.99 -28.36 17.45
N ILE A 518 -15.03 -27.13 16.90
CA ILE A 518 -15.49 -26.82 15.55
C ILE A 518 -14.30 -26.42 14.68
N SER A 519 -14.24 -26.89 13.46
CA SER A 519 -13.22 -26.58 12.46
C SER A 519 -11.78 -26.89 12.88
N GLY A 520 -11.59 -27.80 13.86
CA GLY A 520 -10.28 -28.26 14.31
C GLY A 520 -9.47 -27.26 15.16
N ARG A 521 -10.02 -26.09 15.50
CA ARG A 521 -9.29 -25.05 16.26
C ARG A 521 -8.83 -25.52 17.65
N SER A 522 -9.63 -26.36 18.31
CA SER A 522 -9.35 -26.84 19.67
C SER A 522 -8.14 -27.76 19.82
N THR A 523 -7.62 -28.26 18.73
CA THR A 523 -6.41 -29.10 18.74
C THR A 523 -5.13 -28.33 18.49
N LEU A 524 -5.19 -27.13 17.88
CA LEU A 524 -4.02 -26.35 17.47
C LEU A 524 -3.01 -26.14 18.60
N TRP A 525 -3.47 -25.72 19.77
CA TRP A 525 -2.64 -25.28 20.89
C TRP A 525 -2.30 -26.40 21.90
N THR A 526 -2.80 -27.62 21.69
CA THR A 526 -2.58 -28.73 22.62
C THR A 526 -1.10 -29.11 22.69
N GLU A 527 -0.64 -29.59 23.86
CA GLU A 527 0.72 -30.05 24.05
C GLU A 527 1.09 -31.17 23.07
N SER A 528 0.16 -32.09 22.81
CA SER A 528 0.34 -33.15 21.82
C SER A 528 0.59 -32.56 20.41
N ASN A 529 -0.17 -31.58 20.01
CA ASN A 529 0.00 -30.95 18.70
C ASN A 529 1.32 -30.17 18.60
N ARG A 530 1.69 -29.42 19.65
CA ARG A 530 2.98 -28.71 19.70
C ARG A 530 4.16 -29.65 19.47
N SER A 531 4.13 -30.83 20.06
CA SER A 531 5.18 -31.87 19.85
C SER A 531 5.13 -32.44 18.44
N LEU A 532 3.94 -32.62 17.85
CA LEU A 532 3.79 -33.11 16.47
C LEU A 532 4.27 -32.09 15.43
N THR A 533 4.07 -30.82 15.69
CA THR A 533 4.44 -29.72 14.79
C THR A 533 5.83 -29.13 15.07
N GLY A 534 6.49 -29.59 16.14
CA GLY A 534 7.81 -29.09 16.57
C GLY A 534 7.78 -27.66 17.09
N THR A 535 6.62 -27.20 17.59
CA THR A 535 6.47 -25.86 18.21
C THR A 535 6.51 -25.90 19.74
N ASP A 536 6.98 -26.99 20.32
CA ASP A 536 7.28 -27.14 21.75
C ASP A 536 8.60 -26.40 22.12
N GLU A 537 9.09 -26.62 23.33
CA GLU A 537 10.30 -25.95 23.85
C GLU A 537 11.62 -26.47 23.21
N ASN A 538 11.54 -27.49 22.35
CA ASN A 538 12.69 -28.10 21.70
C ASN A 538 12.46 -28.15 20.18
N PRO A 539 12.49 -27.01 19.49
CA PRO A 539 12.31 -26.98 18.04
C PRO A 539 13.42 -27.78 17.35
N LEU A 540 13.07 -28.47 16.28
CA LEU A 540 14.09 -29.19 15.48
C LEU A 540 14.95 -28.15 14.74
N VAL A 541 16.26 -28.42 14.76
CA VAL A 541 17.20 -27.74 13.88
C VAL A 541 17.39 -28.60 12.65
N CYS A 542 17.18 -28.05 11.47
CA CYS A 542 17.23 -28.78 10.21
C CYS A 542 18.53 -28.48 9.44
N ALA A 543 18.93 -29.40 8.58
CA ALA A 543 19.86 -29.08 7.51
C ALA A 543 19.16 -28.11 6.54
N PRO A 544 19.87 -27.10 6.00
CA PRO A 544 19.27 -26.18 5.06
C PRO A 544 18.93 -26.90 3.76
N ILE A 545 17.90 -26.45 3.05
CA ILE A 545 17.57 -26.88 1.70
C ILE A 545 17.96 -25.72 0.78
N ALA A 546 18.95 -25.96 -0.09
CA ALA A 546 19.40 -24.95 -1.04
C ALA A 546 18.27 -24.57 -1.99
N ASP A 547 17.99 -23.29 -2.07
CA ASP A 547 17.15 -22.68 -3.09
C ASP A 547 17.59 -21.24 -3.34
N PHE A 548 17.32 -20.74 -4.56
CA PHE A 548 17.69 -19.39 -4.93
C PHE A 548 16.98 -18.97 -6.21
N TYR A 549 16.94 -17.66 -6.46
CA TYR A 549 16.46 -17.08 -7.71
C TYR A 549 17.29 -15.85 -8.11
N PRO A 550 17.40 -15.54 -9.42
CA PRO A 550 18.00 -14.30 -9.87
C PRO A 550 17.02 -13.14 -9.73
N ALA A 551 17.49 -11.95 -9.37
CA ALA A 551 16.65 -10.74 -9.31
C ALA A 551 16.03 -10.40 -10.68
N THR A 552 16.68 -10.82 -11.77
CA THR A 552 16.14 -10.77 -13.13
C THR A 552 16.61 -11.98 -13.94
N LYS A 553 15.73 -12.49 -14.80
CA LYS A 553 16.06 -13.62 -15.69
C LYS A 553 16.81 -13.18 -16.96
N PHE A 554 16.82 -11.88 -17.27
CA PHE A 554 17.43 -11.34 -18.47
C PHE A 554 18.41 -10.23 -18.12
N ALA A 555 19.52 -10.15 -18.84
CA ALA A 555 20.49 -9.06 -18.75
C ALA A 555 21.27 -8.90 -20.06
N CYS A 556 21.91 -7.76 -20.26
CA CYS A 556 22.94 -7.59 -21.26
C CYS A 556 24.26 -8.25 -20.84
N VAL A 557 25.17 -8.45 -21.79
CA VAL A 557 26.57 -8.87 -21.52
C VAL A 557 27.23 -7.83 -20.59
N ASP A 558 28.02 -8.32 -19.61
CA ASP A 558 28.75 -7.53 -18.62
C ASP A 558 27.87 -6.78 -17.60
N GLU A 559 26.54 -6.88 -17.65
CA GLU A 559 25.67 -6.35 -16.61
C GLU A 559 25.59 -7.29 -15.41
N PHE A 560 25.45 -6.68 -14.22
CA PHE A 560 25.35 -7.41 -12.97
C PHE A 560 23.94 -7.88 -12.68
N ILE A 561 23.82 -9.15 -12.34
CA ILE A 561 22.60 -9.78 -11.82
C ILE A 561 22.83 -10.14 -10.36
N GLU A 562 21.93 -9.76 -9.50
CA GLU A 562 21.92 -10.21 -8.10
C GLU A 562 21.23 -11.56 -8.01
N PHE A 563 21.84 -12.50 -7.27
CA PHE A 563 21.25 -13.80 -6.93
C PHE A 563 20.84 -13.79 -5.47
N LEU A 564 19.57 -14.07 -5.23
CA LEU A 564 18.97 -14.01 -3.91
C LEU A 564 18.87 -15.41 -3.34
N ASP A 565 19.44 -15.59 -2.16
CA ASP A 565 19.30 -16.83 -1.38
C ASP A 565 17.84 -16.97 -0.94
N ASN A 566 17.27 -18.11 -1.25
CA ASN A 566 15.93 -18.55 -0.87
C ASN A 566 15.96 -19.88 -0.13
N SER A 567 17.14 -20.24 0.39
CA SER A 567 17.33 -21.50 1.11
C SER A 567 16.47 -21.55 2.36
N THR A 568 15.91 -22.70 2.62
CA THR A 568 14.89 -22.94 3.66
C THR A 568 15.33 -24.00 4.63
N ASN A 569 14.49 -24.34 5.58
CA ASN A 569 14.55 -25.49 6.47
C ASN A 569 15.60 -25.42 7.59
N GLY A 570 16.58 -24.56 7.53
CA GLY A 570 17.59 -24.37 8.57
C GLY A 570 18.43 -23.13 8.33
N GLU A 571 18.93 -22.53 9.38
CA GLU A 571 19.84 -21.40 9.27
C GLU A 571 21.10 -21.82 8.51
N VAL A 572 21.49 -21.04 7.50
CA VAL A 572 22.65 -21.32 6.65
C VAL A 572 23.90 -20.72 7.29
N GLU A 573 24.90 -21.55 7.57
CA GLU A 573 26.20 -21.11 8.10
C GLU A 573 27.19 -20.75 6.98
N THR A 574 27.14 -21.45 5.84
CA THR A 574 28.05 -21.21 4.72
C THR A 574 27.33 -21.34 3.37
N TYR A 575 27.74 -20.49 2.42
CA TYR A 575 27.29 -20.47 1.04
C TYR A 575 28.44 -20.79 0.10
N GLU A 576 28.19 -21.62 -0.93
CA GLU A 576 29.13 -21.90 -2.02
C GLU A 576 28.37 -21.79 -3.35
N TRP A 577 28.59 -20.69 -4.04
CA TRP A 577 28.02 -20.43 -5.37
C TRP A 577 28.97 -20.77 -6.49
N THR A 578 28.42 -21.27 -7.60
CA THR A 578 29.13 -21.47 -8.87
C THR A 578 28.30 -20.93 -10.02
N PHE A 579 28.93 -20.09 -10.86
CA PHE A 579 28.29 -19.41 -12.00
C PHE A 579 29.00 -19.80 -13.29
N GLN A 580 28.28 -20.45 -14.22
CA GLN A 580 28.80 -20.78 -15.54
C GLN A 580 29.10 -19.49 -16.32
N ASP A 581 30.36 -19.30 -16.72
CA ASP A 581 30.87 -18.10 -17.44
C ASP A 581 30.65 -16.78 -16.66
N GLY A 582 30.44 -16.85 -15.37
CA GLY A 582 30.22 -15.68 -14.51
C GLY A 582 31.50 -15.00 -14.05
N SER A 583 31.41 -13.73 -13.76
CA SER A 583 32.46 -12.91 -13.16
C SER A 583 31.92 -12.19 -11.91
N PRO A 584 32.30 -12.65 -10.67
CA PRO A 584 33.12 -13.82 -10.37
C PRO A 584 32.46 -15.16 -10.74
N SER A 585 33.23 -16.20 -11.01
CA SER A 585 32.71 -17.56 -11.29
C SER A 585 32.29 -18.34 -10.06
N THR A 586 32.66 -17.87 -8.86
CA THR A 586 32.27 -18.45 -7.56
C THR A 586 32.07 -17.35 -6.52
N SER A 587 31.24 -17.58 -5.51
CA SER A 587 31.03 -16.65 -4.39
C SER A 587 30.70 -17.41 -3.10
N THR A 588 30.96 -16.76 -1.95
CA THR A 588 30.54 -17.23 -0.62
C THR A 588 29.60 -16.22 0.07
N GLN A 589 29.20 -15.20 -0.65
CA GLN A 589 28.22 -14.23 -0.13
C GLN A 589 26.82 -14.84 -0.12
N ARG A 590 25.96 -14.40 0.79
CA ARG A 590 24.56 -14.81 0.82
C ARG A 590 23.87 -14.45 -0.50
N ASN A 591 23.97 -13.18 -0.89
CA ASN A 591 23.38 -12.63 -2.11
C ASN A 591 24.49 -12.05 -3.00
N PRO A 592 25.10 -12.85 -3.88
CA PRO A 592 26.17 -12.38 -4.75
C PRO A 592 25.62 -11.61 -5.96
N SER A 593 26.38 -10.63 -6.42
CA SER A 593 26.17 -9.90 -7.67
C SER A 593 27.21 -10.34 -8.70
N VAL A 594 26.75 -10.83 -9.86
CA VAL A 594 27.59 -11.48 -10.88
C VAL A 594 27.26 -10.96 -12.26
N SER A 595 28.26 -10.63 -13.06
CA SER A 595 28.11 -10.34 -14.49
C SER A 595 28.54 -11.52 -15.36
N PHE A 596 28.05 -11.59 -16.59
CA PHE A 596 28.37 -12.65 -17.55
C PHE A 596 28.97 -12.05 -18.81
N THR A 597 30.14 -12.55 -19.19
CA THR A 597 30.94 -11.99 -20.31
C THR A 597 30.58 -12.57 -21.68
N SER A 598 29.61 -13.49 -21.75
CA SER A 598 29.15 -14.11 -23.00
C SER A 598 27.65 -14.25 -22.99
N GLU A 599 27.02 -14.09 -24.17
CA GLU A 599 25.58 -14.33 -24.37
C GLU A 599 25.17 -15.79 -24.14
N GLY A 600 23.87 -16.00 -24.07
CA GLY A 600 23.23 -17.31 -23.95
C GLY A 600 22.74 -17.65 -22.54
N ARG A 601 22.26 -18.87 -22.39
CA ARG A 601 21.67 -19.39 -21.14
C ARG A 601 22.77 -19.84 -20.18
N LYS A 602 22.66 -19.46 -18.91
CA LYS A 602 23.69 -19.73 -17.88
C LYS A 602 23.13 -20.62 -16.78
N THR A 603 23.95 -21.58 -16.36
CA THR A 603 23.66 -22.46 -15.22
C THR A 603 24.25 -21.87 -13.95
N VAL A 604 23.50 -21.92 -12.87
CA VAL A 604 23.93 -21.46 -11.54
C VAL A 604 23.71 -22.57 -10.54
N THR A 605 24.66 -22.75 -9.65
CA THR A 605 24.60 -23.77 -8.57
C THR A 605 24.88 -23.09 -7.24
N LEU A 606 24.06 -23.40 -6.23
CA LEU A 606 24.22 -23.01 -4.84
C LEU A 606 24.34 -24.27 -3.98
N THR A 607 25.36 -24.32 -3.13
CA THR A 607 25.44 -25.26 -2.01
C THR A 607 25.39 -24.49 -0.70
N VAL A 608 24.49 -24.88 0.20
CA VAL A 608 24.35 -24.32 1.53
C VAL A 608 24.63 -25.37 2.59
N THR A 609 25.22 -24.94 3.71
CA THR A 609 25.66 -25.88 4.77
C THR A 609 25.42 -25.28 6.15
N ASN A 610 25.05 -26.13 7.10
CA ASN A 610 25.11 -25.89 8.54
C ASN A 610 25.61 -27.14 9.29
N ALA A 611 25.64 -27.07 10.61
CA ALA A 611 26.10 -28.20 11.45
C ALA A 611 25.31 -29.51 11.26
N MET A 612 24.08 -29.45 10.72
CA MET A 612 23.20 -30.58 10.48
C MET A 612 23.39 -31.22 9.10
N GLY A 613 24.02 -30.54 8.16
CA GLY A 613 24.27 -31.05 6.82
C GLY A 613 24.38 -29.98 5.74
N SER A 614 24.50 -30.42 4.48
CA SER A 614 24.54 -29.56 3.32
C SER A 614 23.63 -30.06 2.21
N THR A 615 23.08 -29.13 1.42
CA THR A 615 22.33 -29.43 0.21
C THR A 615 22.78 -28.54 -0.95
N THR A 616 22.51 -29.00 -2.16
CA THR A 616 22.89 -28.28 -3.38
C THR A 616 21.70 -28.16 -4.32
N LYS A 617 21.49 -26.97 -4.86
CA LYS A 617 20.52 -26.67 -5.92
C LYS A 617 21.27 -26.23 -7.17
N THR A 618 20.94 -26.81 -8.31
CA THR A 618 21.41 -26.36 -9.61
C THR A 618 20.21 -26.00 -10.46
N ILE A 619 20.20 -24.79 -10.99
CA ILE A 619 19.21 -24.33 -11.96
C ILE A 619 19.91 -24.19 -13.32
N GLU A 620 19.58 -25.10 -14.23
CA GLU A 620 20.00 -25.02 -15.61
C GLU A 620 19.23 -23.88 -16.29
N GLN A 621 19.91 -23.11 -17.13
CA GLN A 621 19.30 -21.96 -17.83
C GLN A 621 18.68 -20.92 -16.86
N CYS A 622 19.30 -20.74 -15.71
CA CYS A 622 18.84 -19.86 -14.65
C CYS A 622 18.65 -18.41 -15.11
N VAL A 623 19.60 -17.90 -15.91
CA VAL A 623 19.52 -16.57 -16.52
C VAL A 623 19.87 -16.63 -18.00
N VAL A 624 19.33 -15.69 -18.76
CA VAL A 624 19.56 -15.55 -20.19
C VAL A 624 20.26 -14.22 -20.44
N ILE A 625 21.54 -14.31 -20.81
CA ILE A 625 22.27 -13.13 -21.28
C ILE A 625 21.85 -12.91 -22.73
N ALA A 626 21.28 -11.75 -23.00
CA ALA A 626 20.59 -11.46 -24.24
C ALA A 626 21.49 -11.72 -25.46
N PRO A 627 21.11 -12.62 -26.36
CA PRO A 627 21.80 -12.73 -27.62
C PRO A 627 21.61 -11.43 -28.41
N VAL A 628 22.67 -10.96 -29.05
CA VAL A 628 22.67 -9.74 -29.84
C VAL A 628 22.36 -10.08 -31.31
N TRP A 629 21.42 -9.37 -31.91
CA TRP A 629 21.13 -9.53 -33.33
C TRP A 629 22.28 -8.97 -34.18
N THR A 630 22.94 -9.84 -34.95
CA THR A 630 24.14 -9.51 -35.72
C THR A 630 24.04 -9.79 -37.23
N GLU A 631 22.83 -9.98 -37.75
CA GLU A 631 22.70 -10.32 -39.17
C GLU A 631 23.25 -9.23 -40.12
N THR A 632 23.98 -9.69 -41.15
CA THR A 632 24.70 -8.87 -42.13
C THR A 632 23.75 -8.29 -43.16
N GLY A 633 23.16 -7.14 -42.92
CA GLY A 633 22.31 -6.48 -43.93
C GLY A 633 21.83 -5.08 -43.56
N GLY A 634 21.94 -4.71 -42.32
CA GLY A 634 21.54 -3.41 -41.81
C GLY A 634 21.53 -3.39 -40.26
N PRO A 635 21.54 -2.22 -39.69
CA PRO A 635 21.58 -2.09 -38.23
C PRO A 635 20.24 -2.42 -37.53
N LEU A 636 19.18 -2.75 -38.27
CA LEU A 636 17.84 -2.89 -37.78
C LEU A 636 17.36 -4.34 -37.89
N PHE A 637 16.57 -4.75 -36.86
CA PHE A 637 16.08 -6.10 -36.74
C PHE A 637 15.08 -6.47 -37.87
N GLN A 638 15.27 -7.61 -38.50
CA GLN A 638 14.35 -8.21 -39.48
C GLN A 638 14.37 -9.73 -39.36
N ASP A 639 13.24 -10.37 -39.17
CA ASP A 639 13.14 -11.82 -39.15
C ASP A 639 11.82 -12.29 -39.78
N ASN A 640 11.92 -13.22 -40.72
CA ASN A 640 10.82 -13.93 -41.37
C ASN A 640 10.79 -15.41 -41.00
N PHE A 641 11.50 -15.78 -39.97
CA PHE A 641 11.62 -17.13 -39.42
C PHE A 641 12.05 -18.22 -40.41
N ASP A 642 12.77 -17.88 -41.47
CA ASP A 642 13.28 -18.86 -42.45
C ASP A 642 14.33 -19.80 -41.86
N SER A 643 15.04 -19.39 -40.81
CA SER A 643 16.12 -20.15 -40.19
C SER A 643 15.72 -20.75 -38.86
N PRO A 644 15.56 -22.08 -38.71
CA PRO A 644 15.28 -22.70 -37.43
C PRO A 644 16.43 -22.55 -36.42
N VAL A 645 17.65 -22.38 -36.88
CA VAL A 645 18.81 -22.14 -36.01
C VAL A 645 18.72 -20.77 -35.35
N ASN A 646 18.22 -19.77 -36.06
CA ASN A 646 18.08 -18.42 -35.54
C ASN A 646 16.99 -18.41 -34.44
N PHE A 647 15.87 -19.10 -34.66
CA PHE A 647 14.81 -19.14 -33.64
C PHE A 647 15.33 -19.71 -32.31
N HIS A 648 15.93 -20.87 -32.30
CA HIS A 648 16.40 -21.52 -31.07
C HIS A 648 17.56 -20.81 -30.38
N ASN A 649 18.40 -20.09 -31.12
CA ASN A 649 19.54 -19.39 -30.55
C ASN A 649 19.21 -17.97 -30.07
N HIS A 650 18.26 -17.31 -30.70
CA HIS A 650 18.02 -15.89 -30.48
C HIS A 650 16.72 -15.62 -29.71
N TYR A 651 15.66 -16.40 -29.92
CA TYR A 651 14.39 -16.21 -29.20
C TYR A 651 14.35 -16.99 -27.89
N VAL A 652 13.67 -16.42 -26.92
CA VAL A 652 13.47 -17.06 -25.63
C VAL A 652 11.96 -17.22 -25.38
N PRO A 653 11.42 -18.42 -25.60
CA PRO A 653 10.08 -18.75 -25.12
C PRO A 653 10.07 -18.78 -23.58
N ALA A 654 9.08 -18.13 -22.97
CA ALA A 654 8.81 -18.23 -21.55
C ALA A 654 7.38 -18.74 -21.36
N ASN A 655 7.28 -19.92 -20.76
CA ASN A 655 6.04 -20.57 -20.39
C ASN A 655 6.03 -20.66 -18.85
N TYR A 656 5.09 -19.95 -18.20
CA TYR A 656 5.08 -19.80 -16.75
C TYR A 656 4.28 -20.90 -16.03
N ASP A 657 3.35 -21.56 -16.71
CA ASP A 657 2.52 -22.62 -16.15
C ASP A 657 3.04 -24.04 -16.42
N GLU A 658 4.19 -24.13 -17.15
CA GLU A 658 4.85 -25.40 -17.50
C GLU A 658 3.94 -26.38 -18.31
N ASN A 659 2.90 -25.87 -18.94
CA ASN A 659 2.07 -26.66 -19.83
C ASN A 659 2.80 -27.07 -21.11
N ILE A 660 2.15 -27.83 -21.99
CA ILE A 660 2.76 -28.31 -23.25
C ILE A 660 2.77 -27.25 -24.37
N SER A 661 2.15 -26.11 -24.15
CA SER A 661 2.04 -25.05 -25.14
C SER A 661 3.19 -24.07 -24.96
N VAL A 662 4.09 -24.04 -25.89
CA VAL A 662 5.30 -23.20 -25.90
C VAL A 662 5.47 -22.60 -27.29
N TRP A 663 5.87 -21.35 -27.35
CA TRP A 663 6.29 -20.73 -28.60
C TRP A 663 7.37 -21.53 -29.30
N ASN A 664 7.17 -21.82 -30.56
CA ASN A 664 8.09 -22.59 -31.38
C ASN A 664 8.11 -22.04 -32.80
N GLN A 665 9.03 -22.51 -33.64
CA GLN A 665 8.98 -22.24 -35.08
C GLN A 665 8.20 -23.35 -35.77
N THR A 666 7.35 -22.97 -36.71
CA THR A 666 6.68 -23.92 -37.63
C THR A 666 7.12 -23.76 -39.08
N ASN A 667 7.07 -24.84 -39.84
CA ASN A 667 7.24 -24.82 -41.28
C ASN A 667 5.94 -25.15 -42.03
N MET A 668 4.81 -25.08 -41.36
CA MET A 668 3.50 -25.42 -41.90
C MET A 668 2.72 -24.19 -42.34
N ALA A 669 3.07 -23.01 -41.84
CA ALA A 669 2.38 -21.76 -42.16
C ALA A 669 3.31 -20.57 -42.00
N GLY A 670 3.20 -19.58 -42.88
CA GLY A 670 3.93 -18.31 -42.83
C GLY A 670 3.30 -17.32 -43.81
N PHE A 671 3.60 -16.04 -43.70
CA PHE A 671 3.07 -14.99 -44.58
C PHE A 671 3.84 -14.88 -45.87
N SER A 672 5.13 -14.67 -45.81
CA SER A 672 6.02 -14.51 -46.99
C SER A 672 6.57 -15.86 -47.50
N ASN A 673 6.57 -16.88 -46.66
CA ASN A 673 7.08 -18.21 -46.92
C ASN A 673 6.21 -19.23 -46.18
N ASN A 674 6.70 -20.42 -45.84
CA ASN A 674 5.94 -21.43 -45.08
C ASN A 674 6.38 -21.49 -43.58
N THR A 675 7.16 -20.54 -43.12
CA THR A 675 7.72 -20.54 -41.78
C THR A 675 7.23 -19.34 -40.97
N SER A 676 7.00 -19.52 -39.67
CA SER A 676 6.62 -18.46 -38.75
C SER A 676 6.90 -18.88 -37.30
N ALA A 677 6.87 -17.94 -36.34
CA ALA A 677 6.73 -18.28 -34.95
C ALA A 677 5.28 -18.74 -34.69
N TYR A 678 5.12 -19.75 -33.86
CA TYR A 678 3.85 -20.45 -33.65
C TYR A 678 3.64 -20.81 -32.19
N LEU A 679 2.46 -20.50 -31.66
CA LEU A 679 1.98 -20.93 -30.36
C LEU A 679 0.79 -21.88 -30.54
N ASN A 680 0.90 -23.11 -30.00
CA ASN A 680 -0.19 -24.09 -30.03
C ASN A 680 -1.24 -23.82 -28.97
N ALA A 681 -1.90 -22.68 -29.04
CA ALA A 681 -2.91 -22.28 -28.05
C ALA A 681 -4.20 -23.12 -28.18
N PHE A 682 -4.44 -23.81 -29.29
CA PHE A 682 -5.56 -24.76 -29.42
C PHE A 682 -5.48 -25.89 -28.38
N ALA A 683 -4.28 -26.32 -27.99
CA ALA A 683 -4.08 -27.36 -26.99
C ALA A 683 -4.35 -26.88 -25.55
N MET A 684 -4.38 -25.56 -25.31
CA MET A 684 -4.66 -24.96 -24.01
C MET A 684 -6.14 -25.10 -23.60
N SER A 685 -7.05 -25.20 -24.56
CA SER A 685 -8.50 -25.17 -24.33
C SER A 685 -9.07 -26.34 -23.51
N ALA A 686 -8.30 -27.36 -23.21
CA ALA A 686 -8.79 -28.61 -22.61
C ALA A 686 -8.49 -28.79 -21.11
N THR A 687 -7.71 -27.94 -20.48
CA THR A 687 -7.17 -28.27 -19.14
C THR A 687 -7.40 -27.25 -18.02
N ASN A 688 -7.75 -25.98 -18.24
CA ASN A 688 -7.70 -24.96 -17.18
C ASN A 688 -8.86 -23.95 -17.14
N ILE A 689 -9.98 -24.22 -17.77
CA ILE A 689 -11.07 -23.23 -17.94
C ILE A 689 -11.91 -23.00 -16.67
N ASP A 690 -12.01 -23.97 -15.78
CA ASP A 690 -12.98 -23.93 -14.67
C ASP A 690 -12.51 -23.11 -13.44
N GLU A 691 -11.26 -22.62 -13.38
CA GLU A 691 -10.71 -22.00 -12.18
C GLU A 691 -10.08 -20.60 -12.36
N GLY A 692 -10.30 -19.93 -13.50
CA GLY A 692 -9.87 -18.53 -13.68
C GLY A 692 -8.35 -18.30 -13.84
N GLY A 693 -7.59 -19.37 -14.09
CA GLY A 693 -6.15 -19.29 -14.37
C GLY A 693 -5.89 -18.62 -15.73
N TYR A 694 -4.93 -17.70 -15.78
CA TYR A 694 -4.49 -17.09 -17.02
C TYR A 694 -3.23 -17.79 -17.50
N ASP A 695 -3.34 -18.51 -18.61
CA ASP A 695 -2.20 -19.08 -19.33
C ASP A 695 -1.52 -17.97 -20.13
N ILE A 696 -0.31 -17.57 -19.70
CA ILE A 696 0.47 -16.51 -20.34
C ILE A 696 1.74 -17.10 -20.92
N ASP A 697 1.85 -17.08 -22.25
CA ASP A 697 3.03 -17.47 -23.00
C ASP A 697 3.73 -16.27 -23.62
N GLU A 698 5.01 -16.12 -23.35
CA GLU A 698 5.82 -15.02 -23.89
C GLU A 698 6.86 -15.52 -24.89
N LEU A 699 7.08 -14.74 -25.95
CA LEU A 699 8.18 -14.89 -26.88
C LEU A 699 9.05 -13.65 -26.82
N VAL A 700 10.27 -13.78 -26.27
CA VAL A 700 11.23 -12.67 -26.14
C VAL A 700 12.20 -12.67 -27.30
N THR A 701 12.35 -11.53 -27.99
CA THR A 701 13.27 -11.38 -29.14
C THR A 701 14.74 -11.28 -28.68
N PRO A 702 15.73 -11.43 -29.59
CA PRO A 702 17.09 -10.99 -29.32
C PRO A 702 17.15 -9.49 -29.01
N SER A 703 18.28 -9.02 -28.48
CA SER A 703 18.52 -7.58 -28.27
C SER A 703 19.01 -6.93 -29.55
N CYS A 704 18.68 -5.66 -29.74
CA CYS A 704 19.15 -4.84 -30.85
C CYS A 704 19.80 -3.57 -30.30
N ASN A 705 20.91 -3.17 -30.90
CA ASN A 705 21.54 -1.89 -30.58
C ASN A 705 20.87 -0.77 -31.37
N LEU A 706 20.14 0.10 -30.70
CA LEU A 706 19.45 1.24 -31.28
C LEU A 706 20.05 2.60 -30.89
N ASP A 707 21.21 2.67 -30.28
CA ASP A 707 21.84 3.91 -29.82
C ASP A 707 22.01 4.97 -30.90
N LEU A 708 22.21 4.52 -32.15
CA LEU A 708 22.41 5.39 -33.31
C LEU A 708 21.16 5.50 -34.19
N VAL A 709 20.02 4.99 -33.75
CA VAL A 709 18.80 4.99 -34.54
C VAL A 709 17.91 6.14 -34.12
N MET A 710 17.46 6.91 -35.10
CA MET A 710 16.44 7.96 -34.91
C MET A 710 15.11 7.51 -35.51
N GLY A 711 14.08 7.54 -34.67
CA GLY A 711 12.73 7.28 -35.13
C GLY A 711 12.50 5.85 -35.59
N ALA A 712 12.77 4.85 -34.73
CA ALA A 712 12.49 3.46 -35.05
C ALA A 712 10.99 3.15 -35.06
N GLU A 713 10.55 2.40 -36.08
CA GLU A 713 9.23 1.83 -36.20
C GLU A 713 9.33 0.32 -36.35
N VAL A 714 8.53 -0.41 -35.57
CA VAL A 714 8.42 -1.87 -35.64
C VAL A 714 7.12 -2.24 -36.32
N SER A 715 7.14 -3.18 -37.26
CA SER A 715 5.95 -3.84 -37.80
C SER A 715 6.11 -5.35 -37.74
N PHE A 716 5.00 -6.08 -37.67
CA PHE A 716 4.96 -7.53 -37.72
C PHE A 716 3.62 -8.01 -38.24
N LYS A 717 3.62 -9.23 -38.79
CA LYS A 717 2.39 -9.93 -39.21
C LYS A 717 1.96 -10.89 -38.11
N TYR A 718 0.65 -11.01 -37.91
CA TYR A 718 0.08 -12.04 -37.04
C TYR A 718 -1.17 -12.67 -37.66
N ALA A 719 -1.43 -13.91 -37.27
CA ALA A 719 -2.64 -14.63 -37.66
C ALA A 719 -3.21 -15.37 -36.44
N TYR A 720 -4.51 -15.20 -36.20
CA TYR A 720 -5.21 -15.82 -35.09
C TYR A 720 -6.65 -16.16 -35.44
N ALA A 721 -7.11 -17.30 -34.96
CA ALA A 721 -8.52 -17.69 -34.97
C ALA A 721 -8.96 -18.00 -33.53
N THR A 722 -10.27 -17.99 -33.24
CA THR A 722 -10.82 -18.45 -31.98
C THR A 722 -11.63 -19.71 -32.19
N GLN A 723 -11.80 -20.55 -31.18
CA GLN A 723 -12.77 -21.65 -31.18
C GLN A 723 -14.19 -21.17 -30.82
N SER A 724 -14.33 -20.00 -30.21
CA SER A 724 -15.61 -19.44 -29.80
C SER A 724 -16.47 -19.09 -31.01
N THR A 725 -17.75 -19.45 -30.96
CA THR A 725 -18.78 -18.99 -31.90
C THR A 725 -19.39 -17.65 -31.48
N ASP A 726 -19.20 -17.25 -30.23
CA ASP A 726 -19.55 -15.93 -29.69
C ASP A 726 -18.31 -15.01 -29.76
N LEU A 727 -18.27 -14.18 -30.79
CA LEU A 727 -17.16 -13.28 -31.05
C LEU A 727 -17.15 -12.05 -30.13
N GLU A 728 -18.23 -11.76 -29.38
CA GLU A 728 -18.29 -10.66 -28.42
C GLU A 728 -17.74 -11.08 -27.03
N GLY A 729 -17.74 -12.37 -26.73
CA GLY A 729 -17.27 -12.94 -25.45
C GLY A 729 -15.81 -13.40 -25.43
N ILE A 730 -14.99 -13.06 -26.44
CA ILE A 730 -13.59 -13.49 -26.53
C ILE A 730 -12.74 -12.72 -25.50
N THR A 731 -12.07 -13.47 -24.63
CA THR A 731 -11.20 -12.93 -23.58
C THR A 731 -9.71 -13.08 -23.87
N ASP A 732 -9.35 -13.75 -24.98
CA ASP A 732 -7.97 -13.89 -25.43
C ASP A 732 -7.33 -12.52 -25.64
N LEU A 733 -6.08 -12.37 -25.17
CA LEU A 733 -5.35 -11.10 -25.19
C LEU A 733 -3.94 -11.30 -25.74
N PHE A 734 -3.59 -10.53 -26.75
CA PHE A 734 -2.24 -10.48 -27.33
C PHE A 734 -1.64 -9.10 -27.16
N GLN A 735 -0.44 -9.03 -26.56
CA GLN A 735 0.22 -7.77 -26.22
C GLN A 735 1.70 -7.78 -26.62
N VAL A 736 2.23 -6.60 -26.93
CA VAL A 736 3.67 -6.41 -27.21
C VAL A 736 4.23 -5.38 -26.24
N PHE A 737 5.27 -5.78 -25.52
CA PHE A 737 6.01 -4.93 -24.61
C PHE A 737 7.44 -4.72 -25.11
N ILE A 738 8.06 -3.62 -24.70
CA ILE A 738 9.44 -3.29 -25.06
C ILE A 738 10.28 -3.05 -23.81
N SER A 739 11.57 -3.32 -23.95
CA SER A 739 12.61 -3.12 -22.94
C SER A 739 13.74 -2.29 -23.52
N ASN A 740 14.47 -1.56 -22.68
CA ASN A 740 15.68 -0.81 -22.99
C ASN A 740 16.90 -1.27 -22.20
N ASP A 741 16.78 -2.39 -21.47
CA ASP A 741 17.76 -2.96 -20.55
C ASP A 741 17.89 -4.49 -20.72
N CYS A 742 17.85 -4.97 -21.99
CA CYS A 742 17.93 -6.38 -22.37
C CYS A 742 16.86 -7.28 -21.75
N GLY A 743 15.72 -6.73 -21.33
CA GLY A 743 14.60 -7.47 -20.76
C GLY A 743 14.62 -7.59 -19.23
N GLN A 744 15.47 -6.83 -18.53
CA GLN A 744 15.41 -6.75 -17.08
C GLN A 744 14.10 -6.11 -16.63
N THR A 745 13.71 -5.03 -17.29
CA THR A 745 12.40 -4.39 -17.10
C THR A 745 11.66 -4.23 -18.41
N TRP A 746 10.34 -4.18 -18.33
CA TRP A 746 9.44 -4.04 -19.47
C TRP A 746 8.61 -2.77 -19.33
N SER A 747 8.18 -2.21 -20.46
CA SER A 747 7.30 -1.04 -20.48
C SER A 747 6.04 -1.32 -19.65
N GLY A 748 5.63 -0.37 -18.79
CA GLY A 748 4.45 -0.53 -17.93
C GLY A 748 3.12 -0.61 -18.69
N LEU A 749 3.11 -0.16 -19.96
CA LEU A 749 1.98 -0.30 -20.88
C LEU A 749 2.45 -0.99 -22.16
N PRO A 750 1.62 -1.89 -22.76
CA PRO A 750 1.93 -2.52 -24.04
C PRO A 750 1.96 -1.48 -25.17
N ARG A 751 2.74 -1.76 -26.20
CA ARG A 751 2.78 -0.97 -27.45
C ARG A 751 1.68 -1.39 -28.42
N VAL A 752 1.34 -2.66 -28.40
CA VAL A 752 0.19 -3.23 -29.08
C VAL A 752 -0.61 -4.01 -28.05
N SER A 753 -1.93 -3.89 -28.09
CA SER A 753 -2.85 -4.66 -27.23
C SER A 753 -4.09 -5.00 -28.03
N LEU A 754 -4.28 -6.28 -28.35
CA LEU A 754 -5.36 -6.80 -29.18
C LEU A 754 -6.19 -7.79 -28.37
N GLN A 755 -7.47 -7.56 -28.26
CA GLN A 755 -8.42 -8.41 -27.54
C GLN A 755 -9.71 -8.60 -28.36
N GLY A 756 -10.37 -9.72 -28.20
CA GLY A 756 -11.65 -9.99 -28.84
C GLY A 756 -11.56 -9.94 -30.38
N LEU A 757 -12.49 -9.21 -31.00
CA LEU A 757 -12.54 -9.06 -32.46
C LEU A 757 -11.32 -8.37 -33.07
N ASP A 758 -10.63 -7.53 -32.30
CA ASP A 758 -9.42 -6.87 -32.79
C ASP A 758 -8.26 -7.88 -32.96
N LEU A 759 -8.22 -8.91 -32.13
CA LEU A 759 -7.23 -10.00 -32.24
C LEU A 759 -7.57 -10.99 -33.37
N VAL A 760 -8.84 -11.35 -33.56
CA VAL A 760 -9.25 -12.42 -34.49
C VAL A 760 -9.07 -11.99 -35.92
N THR A 761 -8.24 -12.72 -36.67
CA THR A 761 -7.99 -12.47 -38.11
C THR A 761 -8.77 -13.37 -39.05
N ALA A 762 -9.03 -14.64 -38.66
CA ALA A 762 -9.63 -15.69 -39.49
C ALA A 762 -10.99 -16.21 -38.97
N GLY A 763 -11.60 -15.51 -38.00
CA GLY A 763 -12.93 -15.86 -37.47
C GLY A 763 -12.93 -17.07 -36.54
N SER A 764 -14.09 -17.79 -36.45
CA SER A 764 -14.25 -18.97 -35.59
C SER A 764 -13.85 -20.25 -36.34
N VAL A 765 -12.92 -21.00 -35.73
CA VAL A 765 -12.38 -22.27 -36.30
C VAL A 765 -12.33 -23.30 -35.16
N SER A 766 -13.14 -24.37 -35.25
CA SER A 766 -13.29 -25.42 -34.25
C SER A 766 -12.22 -26.53 -34.28
N ILE A 767 -11.24 -26.43 -35.18
CA ILE A 767 -10.08 -27.32 -35.31
C ILE A 767 -8.80 -26.48 -35.16
N PRO A 768 -7.63 -27.10 -34.97
CA PRO A 768 -6.38 -26.33 -34.94
C PRO A 768 -6.21 -25.44 -36.17
N PHE A 769 -6.15 -24.15 -35.97
CA PHE A 769 -6.03 -23.15 -37.02
C PHE A 769 -4.61 -23.11 -37.58
N PHE A 770 -4.48 -23.10 -38.90
CA PHE A 770 -3.26 -22.81 -39.65
C PHE A 770 -3.61 -21.85 -40.78
N PRO A 771 -3.05 -20.65 -40.83
CA PRO A 771 -3.33 -19.69 -41.88
C PRO A 771 -2.99 -20.29 -43.27
N SER A 772 -3.89 -20.17 -44.20
CA SER A 772 -3.79 -20.80 -45.55
C SER A 772 -3.62 -19.79 -46.67
N SER A 773 -3.79 -18.50 -46.35
CA SER A 773 -3.70 -17.43 -47.32
C SER A 773 -3.24 -16.13 -46.67
N SER A 774 -2.75 -15.17 -47.46
CA SER A 774 -2.40 -13.83 -46.96
C SER A 774 -3.59 -13.07 -46.38
N ALA A 775 -4.82 -13.46 -46.66
CA ALA A 775 -6.02 -12.86 -46.10
C ALA A 775 -6.25 -13.24 -44.61
N ASP A 776 -5.63 -14.32 -44.16
CA ASP A 776 -5.70 -14.77 -42.76
C ASP A 776 -4.77 -13.98 -41.83
N TRP A 777 -3.91 -13.12 -42.38
CA TRP A 777 -2.91 -12.33 -41.64
C TRP A 777 -3.32 -10.87 -41.60
N ARG A 778 -2.96 -10.22 -40.46
CA ARG A 778 -3.00 -8.77 -40.28
C ARG A 778 -1.61 -8.25 -39.97
N GLU A 779 -1.40 -6.97 -40.17
CA GLU A 779 -0.18 -6.26 -39.79
C GLU A 779 -0.46 -5.27 -38.67
N GLU A 780 0.41 -5.28 -37.70
CA GLU A 780 0.48 -4.28 -36.63
C GLU A 780 1.81 -3.55 -36.68
N SER A 781 1.79 -2.29 -36.25
CA SER A 781 3.01 -1.49 -36.12
C SER A 781 2.95 -0.53 -34.96
N PHE A 782 4.13 -0.14 -34.46
CA PHE A 782 4.26 0.87 -33.45
C PHE A 782 5.60 1.62 -33.55
N THR A 783 5.60 2.89 -33.13
CA THR A 783 6.81 3.70 -33.02
C THR A 783 7.51 3.41 -31.68
N VAL A 784 8.83 3.19 -31.74
CA VAL A 784 9.67 3.02 -30.55
C VAL A 784 9.94 4.41 -29.94
N PRO A 785 9.53 4.66 -28.67
CA PRO A 785 9.83 5.92 -28.01
C PRO A 785 11.34 6.13 -27.84
N ASN A 786 11.80 7.38 -27.90
CA ASN A 786 13.23 7.71 -27.81
C ASN A 786 13.93 7.18 -26.56
N THR A 787 13.21 7.00 -25.45
CA THR A 787 13.73 6.43 -24.19
C THR A 787 14.08 4.95 -24.28
N TYR A 788 13.64 4.27 -25.35
CA TYR A 788 13.91 2.86 -25.65
C TYR A 788 14.91 2.67 -26.80
N LEU A 789 15.42 3.77 -27.38
CA LEU A 789 16.49 3.69 -28.39
C LEU A 789 17.84 3.55 -27.68
N THR A 790 18.17 2.34 -27.26
CA THR A 790 19.35 1.97 -26.49
C THR A 790 20.03 0.73 -27.07
N GLU A 791 21.22 0.40 -26.60
CA GLU A 791 21.94 -0.84 -27.00
C GLU A 791 21.25 -2.11 -26.52
N GLY A 792 20.40 -2.00 -25.44
CA GLY A 792 19.69 -3.13 -24.83
C GLY A 792 18.23 -3.25 -25.26
N PHE A 793 17.83 -2.70 -26.42
CA PHE A 793 16.44 -2.80 -26.88
C PHE A 793 16.02 -4.25 -27.14
N ARG A 794 14.87 -4.64 -26.58
CA ARG A 794 14.19 -5.93 -26.83
C ARG A 794 12.69 -5.76 -26.90
N MET A 795 12.02 -6.76 -27.45
CA MET A 795 10.56 -6.89 -27.46
C MET A 795 10.15 -8.23 -26.86
N LYS A 796 8.95 -8.27 -26.28
CA LYS A 796 8.28 -9.53 -26.00
C LYS A 796 6.85 -9.49 -26.53
N PHE A 797 6.43 -10.62 -27.09
CA PHE A 797 5.07 -10.92 -27.51
C PHE A 797 4.46 -11.79 -26.43
N ALA A 798 3.44 -11.29 -25.75
CA ALA A 798 2.75 -11.99 -24.67
C ALA A 798 1.34 -12.35 -25.12
N PHE A 799 0.97 -13.61 -25.01
CA PHE A 799 -0.37 -14.09 -25.28
C PHE A 799 -0.98 -14.64 -23.99
N ARG A 800 -2.19 -14.21 -23.69
CA ARG A 800 -3.00 -14.74 -22.60
C ARG A 800 -4.21 -15.44 -23.18
N ALA A 801 -4.29 -16.75 -22.95
CA ALA A 801 -5.41 -17.56 -23.40
C ALA A 801 -6.69 -17.24 -22.61
N GLY A 802 -7.83 -17.21 -23.29
CA GLY A 802 -9.17 -17.16 -22.72
C GLY A 802 -9.84 -18.54 -22.72
N GLU A 803 -11.18 -18.58 -22.71
CA GLU A 803 -11.92 -19.84 -22.63
C GLU A 803 -11.81 -20.73 -23.87
N PHE A 804 -11.66 -20.14 -25.06
CA PHE A 804 -11.71 -20.87 -26.33
C PHE A 804 -10.62 -20.43 -27.31
N PRO A 805 -9.31 -20.48 -26.89
CA PRO A 805 -8.20 -20.03 -27.70
C PRO A 805 -7.98 -20.95 -28.92
N ASN A 806 -7.30 -20.46 -29.93
CA ASN A 806 -6.77 -21.25 -31.01
C ASN A 806 -5.35 -20.80 -31.36
N ASN A 807 -4.68 -21.39 -32.31
CA ASN A 807 -3.29 -21.17 -32.61
C ASN A 807 -3.02 -19.74 -33.05
N LEU A 808 -1.93 -19.18 -32.52
CA LEU A 808 -1.40 -17.85 -32.84
C LEU A 808 -0.09 -17.96 -33.60
N PHE A 809 0.04 -17.15 -34.65
CA PHE A 809 1.22 -17.09 -35.49
C PHE A 809 1.75 -15.66 -35.57
N ILE A 810 3.10 -15.50 -35.60
CA ILE A 810 3.80 -14.24 -35.82
C ILE A 810 4.81 -14.44 -36.95
N ASP A 811 4.88 -13.48 -37.87
CA ASP A 811 5.81 -13.52 -38.99
C ASP A 811 6.24 -12.12 -39.44
N ASP A 812 7.24 -12.04 -40.28
CA ASP A 812 7.75 -10.80 -40.89
C ASP A 812 7.92 -9.67 -39.84
N ILE A 813 8.66 -9.92 -38.78
CA ILE A 813 9.02 -8.87 -37.85
C ILE A 813 10.06 -7.96 -38.50
N ASN A 814 9.69 -6.68 -38.71
CA ASN A 814 10.54 -5.71 -39.36
C ASN A 814 10.70 -4.46 -38.48
N MET A 815 11.91 -3.99 -38.38
CA MET A 815 12.22 -2.70 -37.76
C MET A 815 12.79 -1.77 -38.82
N SER A 816 12.24 -0.57 -38.94
CA SER A 816 12.69 0.47 -39.82
C SER A 816 13.10 1.71 -39.00
N GLY A 817 14.00 2.52 -39.50
CA GLY A 817 14.44 3.73 -38.82
C GLY A 817 15.56 4.42 -39.58
N THR A 818 15.90 5.62 -39.20
CA THR A 818 17.04 6.38 -39.74
C THR A 818 18.24 6.19 -38.82
N VAL A 819 19.33 5.66 -39.36
CA VAL A 819 20.59 5.61 -38.63
C VAL A 819 21.28 6.97 -38.76
N GLU A 820 21.47 7.64 -37.64
CA GLU A 820 22.31 8.84 -37.63
C GLU A 820 23.76 8.40 -37.80
N MET A 821 24.33 8.68 -38.95
CA MET A 821 25.78 8.66 -39.05
C MET A 821 26.30 9.86 -38.27
N ASN A 822 26.57 9.62 -36.98
CA ASN A 822 27.08 10.67 -36.11
C ASN A 822 28.52 11.02 -36.53
N GLU A 823 28.70 12.13 -37.25
CA GLU A 823 30.02 12.70 -37.49
C GLU A 823 30.80 12.97 -36.18
N GLN A 824 30.13 12.91 -35.00
CA GLN A 824 30.78 13.11 -33.71
C GLN A 824 31.58 11.89 -33.20
N GLU A 825 31.20 10.64 -33.55
CA GLU A 825 32.12 9.50 -33.31
C GLU A 825 33.36 9.58 -34.21
N ALA A 826 33.21 10.20 -35.36
CA ALA A 826 34.32 10.47 -36.27
C ALA A 826 35.41 11.33 -35.62
N ASP A 827 35.18 12.03 -34.56
CA ASP A 827 36.14 12.96 -33.92
C ASP A 827 36.51 12.64 -32.46
N PHE A 828 36.24 11.38 -31.98
CA PHE A 828 36.65 10.96 -30.62
C PHE A 828 38.11 11.26 -30.33
N PHE A 829 39.00 11.09 -31.34
CA PHE A 829 40.41 11.37 -31.22
C PHE A 829 40.77 12.83 -31.51
N GLY A 830 39.85 13.65 -32.09
CA GLY A 830 40.23 14.97 -32.63
C GLY A 830 41.44 14.89 -33.57
N ALA A 831 41.50 13.80 -34.37
CA ALA A 831 42.69 13.45 -35.13
C ALA A 831 42.78 14.26 -36.39
N MET A 832 43.95 14.87 -36.62
CA MET A 832 44.29 15.67 -37.81
C MET A 832 45.67 15.33 -38.33
N LEU A 833 45.80 15.34 -39.66
CA LEU A 833 47.07 15.23 -40.37
C LEU A 833 47.48 16.58 -40.92
N PHE A 834 48.71 17.05 -40.62
CA PHE A 834 49.22 18.30 -41.14
C PHE A 834 50.75 18.26 -41.28
N PRO A 835 51.35 18.66 -42.46
CA PRO A 835 50.64 18.99 -43.70
C PRO A 835 50.00 17.76 -44.38
N ASN A 836 48.86 17.99 -45.06
CA ASN A 836 48.23 17.02 -45.92
C ASN A 836 47.57 17.73 -47.09
N PRO A 837 48.12 17.66 -48.35
CA PRO A 837 49.19 16.72 -48.82
C PRO A 837 50.56 16.88 -48.14
N SER A 838 51.34 15.78 -48.18
CA SER A 838 52.62 15.66 -47.53
C SER A 838 53.70 15.37 -48.60
N ASP A 839 54.83 16.10 -48.53
CA ASP A 839 55.99 15.87 -49.39
C ASP A 839 56.97 14.87 -48.75
N GLU A 840 57.43 15.19 -47.49
CA GLU A 840 58.51 14.40 -46.83
C GLU A 840 57.94 13.76 -45.52
N SER A 841 57.05 14.46 -44.80
CA SER A 841 56.50 13.97 -43.59
C SER A 841 55.19 14.70 -43.22
N THR A 842 54.32 14.03 -42.53
CA THR A 842 53.12 14.61 -41.92
C THR A 842 53.06 14.28 -40.44
N VAL A 843 52.37 15.09 -39.67
CA VAL A 843 52.14 14.87 -38.22
C VAL A 843 50.68 14.51 -37.99
N LEU A 844 50.44 13.32 -37.48
CA LEU A 844 49.17 12.97 -36.89
C LEU A 844 49.08 13.58 -35.47
N SER A 845 48.18 14.53 -35.28
CA SER A 845 47.86 15.10 -33.97
C SER A 845 46.54 14.51 -33.51
N TYR A 846 46.46 13.99 -32.28
CA TYR A 846 45.22 13.42 -31.72
C TYR A 846 45.14 13.62 -30.20
N VAL A 847 43.98 13.46 -29.62
CA VAL A 847 43.78 13.54 -28.17
C VAL A 847 43.57 12.12 -27.63
N ASP A 848 44.49 11.66 -26.79
CA ASP A 848 44.29 10.45 -26.00
C ASP A 848 43.42 10.78 -24.79
N ARG A 849 42.20 10.17 -24.72
CA ARG A 849 41.26 10.36 -23.64
C ARG A 849 41.30 9.25 -22.58
N GLY A 850 42.34 8.42 -22.59
CA GLY A 850 42.51 7.33 -21.62
C GLY A 850 41.68 6.07 -21.94
N ALA A 851 41.28 5.88 -23.19
CA ALA A 851 40.45 4.75 -23.63
C ALA A 851 41.26 3.44 -23.89
N GLY A 852 42.36 3.24 -23.22
CA GLY A 852 43.22 2.08 -23.37
C GLY A 852 44.40 2.27 -24.35
N GLU A 853 45.02 1.17 -24.80
CA GLU A 853 46.14 1.20 -25.70
C GLU A 853 45.71 1.73 -27.07
N VAL A 854 46.41 2.79 -27.57
CA VAL A 854 46.14 3.38 -28.89
C VAL A 854 47.11 2.78 -29.92
N ASN A 855 46.58 2.25 -31.01
CA ASN A 855 47.35 1.74 -32.14
C ASN A 855 47.09 2.59 -33.37
N ILE A 856 48.14 2.95 -34.10
CA ILE A 856 48.10 3.74 -35.33
C ILE A 856 48.64 2.90 -36.45
N SER A 857 47.96 2.86 -37.57
CA SER A 857 48.40 2.14 -38.77
C SER A 857 48.33 3.01 -40.03
N LEU A 858 49.27 2.84 -40.91
CA LEU A 858 49.27 3.42 -42.24
C LEU A 858 49.09 2.30 -43.26
N THR A 859 48.05 2.41 -44.11
CA THR A 859 47.75 1.43 -45.17
C THR A 859 47.65 2.11 -46.54
N ASP A 860 47.86 1.37 -47.63
CA ASP A 860 47.41 1.80 -48.93
C ASP A 860 45.92 1.58 -49.15
N LEU A 861 45.38 2.07 -50.27
CA LEU A 861 43.97 1.94 -50.60
C LEU A 861 43.45 0.49 -50.81
N SER A 862 44.40 -0.48 -50.95
CA SER A 862 44.07 -1.90 -51.00
C SER A 862 43.97 -2.56 -49.61
N GLY A 863 44.23 -1.79 -48.51
CA GLY A 863 44.27 -2.27 -47.14
C GLY A 863 45.60 -2.92 -46.73
N ARG A 864 46.66 -2.88 -47.60
CA ARG A 864 47.97 -3.43 -47.25
C ARG A 864 48.63 -2.53 -46.24
N LEU A 865 49.03 -3.09 -45.10
CA LEU A 865 49.79 -2.35 -44.06
C LEU A 865 51.14 -1.95 -44.55
N ILE A 866 51.45 -0.65 -44.39
CA ILE A 866 52.74 -0.06 -44.73
C ILE A 866 53.59 0.14 -43.49
N ASN A 867 52.96 0.69 -42.43
CA ASN A 867 53.67 0.90 -41.19
C ASN A 867 52.61 0.93 -39.99
N SER A 868 53.06 0.70 -38.77
CA SER A 868 52.23 0.78 -37.58
C SER A 868 53.03 1.35 -36.40
N TRP A 869 52.36 2.09 -35.55
CA TRP A 869 52.91 2.69 -34.32
C TRP A 869 51.99 2.34 -33.17
N THR A 870 52.55 1.87 -32.07
CA THR A 870 51.89 1.78 -30.78
C THR A 870 52.55 2.79 -29.86
N PRO A 871 52.05 4.03 -29.75
CA PRO A 871 52.64 5.03 -28.87
C PRO A 871 52.71 4.48 -27.46
N ARG A 872 53.88 4.56 -26.83
CA ARG A 872 54.08 4.15 -25.45
C ARG A 872 53.13 4.98 -24.58
N ALA A 873 52.33 4.32 -23.72
CA ALA A 873 51.34 4.97 -22.88
C ALA A 873 51.84 6.28 -22.26
N ALA A 874 51.48 7.38 -22.90
CA ALA A 874 51.63 8.71 -22.35
C ALA A 874 50.43 9.05 -21.49
N ALA A 875 50.53 9.99 -20.58
CA ALA A 875 49.38 10.46 -19.82
C ALA A 875 48.29 10.96 -20.81
N PRO A 876 46.99 10.78 -20.48
CA PRO A 876 45.89 11.30 -21.29
C PRO A 876 46.11 12.78 -21.67
N GLY A 877 45.85 13.15 -22.94
CA GLY A 877 46.02 14.49 -23.45
C GLY A 877 46.40 14.54 -24.93
N ALA A 878 46.77 15.69 -25.41
CA ALA A 878 47.16 15.87 -26.83
C ALA A 878 48.49 15.16 -27.17
N GLN A 879 48.46 14.31 -28.16
CA GLN A 879 49.57 13.48 -28.64
C GLN A 879 49.89 13.82 -30.07
N ARG A 880 51.12 13.52 -30.47
CA ARG A 880 51.61 13.71 -31.85
C ARG A 880 52.48 12.56 -32.29
N VAL A 881 52.25 12.07 -33.51
CA VAL A 881 53.06 11.06 -34.17
C VAL A 881 53.48 11.57 -35.52
N THR A 882 54.83 11.64 -35.81
CA THR A 882 55.32 12.02 -37.11
C THR A 882 55.37 10.78 -38.03
N ILE A 883 54.74 10.90 -39.17
CA ILE A 883 54.69 9.87 -40.22
C ILE A 883 55.63 10.33 -41.33
N ASP A 884 56.67 9.57 -41.55
CA ASP A 884 57.62 9.81 -42.68
C ASP A 884 56.96 9.35 -43.98
N THR A 885 56.88 10.22 -44.98
CA THR A 885 56.25 9.95 -46.25
C THR A 885 57.25 9.99 -47.41
N HIS A 886 58.55 10.23 -47.13
CA HIS A 886 59.59 10.39 -48.13
C HIS A 886 59.79 9.20 -49.05
N GLU A 887 59.58 7.96 -48.54
CA GLU A 887 59.71 6.74 -49.36
C GLU A 887 58.36 6.22 -49.92
N LEU A 888 57.30 6.98 -49.73
CA LEU A 888 55.99 6.60 -50.26
C LEU A 888 55.77 7.09 -51.66
N ALA A 889 55.14 6.31 -52.53
CA ALA A 889 54.76 6.76 -53.84
C ALA A 889 53.69 7.82 -53.79
N ASN A 890 53.74 8.81 -54.71
CA ASN A 890 52.63 9.78 -54.81
C ASN A 890 51.25 9.11 -54.89
N GLY A 891 50.31 9.50 -54.05
CA GLY A 891 49.01 8.90 -54.03
C GLY A 891 48.28 9.07 -52.70
N ALA A 892 47.15 8.36 -52.57
CA ALA A 892 46.34 8.36 -51.37
C ALA A 892 46.64 7.14 -50.49
N TYR A 893 46.75 7.39 -49.20
CA TYR A 893 46.94 6.41 -48.15
C TYR A 893 45.89 6.60 -47.04
N LEU A 894 45.72 5.62 -46.16
CA LEU A 894 44.83 5.67 -45.00
C LEU A 894 45.67 5.57 -43.73
N VAL A 895 45.48 6.54 -42.85
CA VAL A 895 46.01 6.53 -41.47
C VAL A 895 44.88 6.23 -40.54
N SER A 896 44.90 5.05 -39.89
CA SER A 896 43.89 4.62 -38.96
C SER A 896 44.44 4.64 -37.55
N ILE A 897 43.68 5.22 -36.61
CA ILE A 897 43.95 5.25 -35.17
C ILE A 897 42.85 4.43 -34.47
N HIS A 898 43.27 3.49 -33.65
CA HIS A 898 42.36 2.58 -32.95
C HIS A 898 42.65 2.55 -31.43
N SER A 899 41.60 2.49 -30.64
CA SER A 899 41.66 2.09 -29.23
C SER A 899 40.79 0.84 -29.03
N THR A 900 40.65 0.36 -27.83
CA THR A 900 39.78 -0.82 -27.51
C THR A 900 38.33 -0.62 -27.89
N LYS A 901 37.82 0.63 -27.93
CA LYS A 901 36.42 0.95 -28.18
C LYS A 901 36.17 1.88 -29.37
N HIS A 902 37.18 2.59 -29.86
CA HIS A 902 37.01 3.65 -30.87
C HIS A 902 38.05 3.52 -32.00
N SER A 903 37.64 3.81 -33.22
CA SER A 903 38.52 3.87 -34.37
C SER A 903 38.27 5.10 -35.24
N ARG A 904 39.33 5.65 -35.84
CA ARG A 904 39.29 6.79 -36.79
C ARG A 904 40.23 6.53 -37.94
N THR A 905 39.74 6.74 -39.14
CA THR A 905 40.59 6.69 -40.35
C THR A 905 40.62 8.05 -41.03
N LEU A 906 41.85 8.52 -41.36
CA LEU A 906 42.11 9.75 -42.06
C LEU A 906 42.75 9.44 -43.41
N LYS A 907 42.38 10.22 -44.43
CA LYS A 907 43.02 10.13 -45.73
C LYS A 907 44.28 10.99 -45.74
N LEU A 908 45.43 10.39 -46.10
CA LEU A 908 46.70 11.08 -46.32
C LEU A 908 46.97 11.15 -47.82
N MET A 909 47.27 12.30 -48.32
CA MET A 909 47.77 12.52 -49.71
C MET A 909 49.24 12.74 -49.64
N VAL A 910 50.01 12.02 -50.52
CA VAL A 910 51.50 12.18 -50.72
C VAL A 910 51.70 12.70 -52.09
N ASP A 911 52.37 13.85 -52.19
CA ASP A 911 52.66 14.54 -53.43
C ASP A 911 54.05 14.16 -53.99
#